data_1afcd20d250fa9dbb273497d8a41e282
#
_entry.id   1afcd20d250fa9dbb273497d8a41e282
#
_cell.length_a   1.000
_cell.length_b   1.000
_cell.length_c   1.000
_cell.angle_alpha   90.00
_cell.angle_beta   90.00
_cell.angle_gamma   90.00
#
_symmetry.space_group_name_H-M   'P 1'
#
loop_
_entity.id
_entity.type
_entity.pdbx_description
1 polymer ?
#
loop_
_entity_poly.entity_id
_entity_poly.type
_entity_poly.pdbx_seq_one_letter_code
_entity_poly.pdbx_strand_id
1 'polypeptide(L)'
;MAVLSRVKTILLSLIVIVLSVFFLIWGSSYWIIPWQVNEQLAPHKLSLTDETSMSFNPFAMHLQVDDFTIVDKNSEQQLALEHAHLNLSWTDLLSKRLVIEKSQLNSLSINVLRNNEALIVAGVDLEKLENTSESAIKESSPTANEPVNVEKLLEGWQFELPKLDLNDIAVNLRDMSMHHQITLKKFTLTDLTANTDSFSAKVALALHINEGIVNLSSQAQGSLSSLALSTLSVNNEFELSKILLEEWRYLMPLADHDISDLAGQVAINFSNAISYSNKQWQIIQPQFELVVNQFALKQHELALANENFVFSLSDLDINGDDSGLSSLKTNARLHNQQLLLSTLESTVASLDLMTIDTLAINVDKDLIVTAAIDELALRDLLVSKTATQPPLYENEQTVISGIDWRNNHLAIETITLHPFKSNVLLNANKQLTNLVLPPSSEVNNEQVETAPEVVTELETQPVTISLKQFKLVDSADVLFSDQSVSPAFNQKITITQLMAQDIDSRQTDVQSPFGASLAFDEHASTVVDGAIAPFGEKLNMTLNVDMTELSLPPLSAYLRTVLGFDFLSGQLDNKITLNIVDDELDGETVIGLRGFELANGDDTTDVAANDGAAIGLNAALNMLKDSQGNVSLTVPLSGNIEDPSFGISNVITLVAQKAIMSQAKSYLINTFVPYANLVTVASVAGDYLLRLEMNDLVYGAGQTDITPEQQVFVDELGALLNDKPEQQVKMCPVARHGELAMNASTMEQRNAALKKLSKHRGDKLKKLLVENYGIESARLLVCAPKVDTDVNSLPRIEFSF
;
A
#
# COMPACT_ATOMS: atom_id res chain seq x y z
N MET A 1 72.01 59.39 -39.80
CA MET A 1 70.91 58.91 -40.70
C MET A 1 71.14 57.50 -41.21
N ALA A 2 72.35 57.04 -41.55
CA ALA A 2 72.57 55.69 -42.12
C ALA A 2 72.30 54.46 -41.15
N VAL A 3 72.46 54.65 -39.84
CA VAL A 3 72.14 53.53 -38.82
C VAL A 3 70.69 53.39 -38.64
N LEU A 4 69.87 54.42 -38.63
CA LEU A 4 68.42 54.41 -38.53
C LEU A 4 67.72 53.77 -39.73
N SER A 5 68.33 53.94 -40.92
CA SER A 5 67.85 53.30 -42.15
C SER A 5 68.14 51.79 -42.12
N ARG A 6 69.28 51.33 -41.66
CA ARG A 6 69.63 49.88 -41.55
C ARG A 6 68.78 49.20 -40.49
N VAL A 7 68.50 49.81 -39.37
CA VAL A 7 67.60 49.24 -38.32
C VAL A 7 66.15 49.08 -38.85
N LYS A 8 65.63 50.11 -39.60
CA LYS A 8 64.33 49.95 -40.24
C LYS A 8 64.26 48.81 -41.27
N THR A 9 65.35 48.60 -42.07
CA THR A 9 65.40 47.55 -43.07
C THR A 9 65.47 46.19 -42.40
N ILE A 10 66.29 46.05 -41.35
CA ILE A 10 66.34 44.75 -40.56
C ILE A 10 64.98 44.45 -39.90
N LEU A 11 64.34 45.47 -39.31
CA LEU A 11 63.02 45.32 -38.68
C LEU A 11 61.95 44.93 -39.73
N LEU A 12 61.98 45.61 -40.92
CA LEU A 12 61.06 45.26 -42.00
C LEU A 12 61.29 43.84 -42.54
N SER A 13 62.59 43.46 -42.71
CA SER A 13 62.93 42.07 -43.14
C SER A 13 62.49 41.05 -42.13
N LEU A 14 62.64 41.32 -40.83
CA LEU A 14 62.19 40.42 -39.75
C LEU A 14 60.67 40.25 -39.78
N ILE A 15 59.95 41.38 -39.97
CA ILE A 15 58.48 41.38 -40.09
C ILE A 15 58.04 40.54 -41.31
N VAL A 16 58.74 40.73 -42.47
CA VAL A 16 58.41 39.97 -43.68
C VAL A 16 58.68 38.45 -43.50
N ILE A 17 59.78 38.12 -42.82
CA ILE A 17 60.10 36.68 -42.52
C ILE A 17 59.03 36.12 -41.59
N VAL A 18 58.67 36.77 -40.52
CA VAL A 18 57.62 36.35 -39.59
C VAL A 18 56.29 36.18 -40.34
N LEU A 19 55.86 37.12 -41.13
CA LEU A 19 54.67 37.06 -41.96
C LEU A 19 54.75 35.92 -42.95
N SER A 20 55.90 35.71 -43.61
CA SER A 20 56.07 34.59 -44.54
C SER A 20 55.96 33.21 -43.84
N VAL A 21 56.54 33.05 -42.66
CA VAL A 21 56.39 31.83 -41.82
C VAL A 21 54.95 31.59 -41.43
N PHE A 22 54.21 32.62 -41.00
CA PHE A 22 52.77 32.52 -40.69
C PHE A 22 51.97 32.15 -41.93
N PHE A 23 52.24 32.78 -43.12
CA PHE A 23 51.54 32.36 -44.36
C PHE A 23 51.86 30.92 -44.77
N LEU A 24 53.08 30.45 -44.54
CA LEU A 24 53.47 29.04 -44.81
C LEU A 24 52.73 28.11 -43.86
N ILE A 25 52.64 28.43 -42.58
CA ILE A 25 51.86 27.63 -41.57
C ILE A 25 50.38 27.63 -41.95
N TRP A 26 49.79 28.77 -42.30
CA TRP A 26 48.40 28.84 -42.72
C TRP A 26 48.14 28.05 -44.00
N GLY A 27 48.91 28.26 -45.07
CA GLY A 27 48.72 27.55 -46.32
C GLY A 27 48.99 26.04 -46.24
N SER A 28 49.98 25.62 -45.44
CA SER A 28 50.29 24.20 -45.24
C SER A 28 49.29 23.49 -44.34
N SER A 29 48.57 24.21 -43.49
CA SER A 29 47.58 23.60 -42.62
C SER A 29 46.49 22.84 -43.37
N TYR A 30 46.09 23.29 -44.56
CA TYR A 30 45.09 22.64 -45.39
C TYR A 30 45.51 21.23 -45.86
N TRP A 31 46.81 20.93 -45.89
CA TRP A 31 47.31 19.59 -46.39
C TRP A 31 47.99 18.79 -45.28
N ILE A 32 48.76 19.43 -44.40
CA ILE A 32 49.53 18.76 -43.36
C ILE A 32 48.61 18.18 -42.30
N ILE A 33 47.59 18.93 -41.89
CA ILE A 33 46.66 18.47 -40.81
C ILE A 33 45.85 17.25 -41.28
N PRO A 34 45.15 17.28 -42.42
CA PRO A 34 44.44 16.10 -42.90
C PRO A 34 45.36 14.90 -43.17
N TRP A 35 46.54 15.11 -43.73
CA TRP A 35 47.52 14.06 -43.94
C TRP A 35 47.97 13.42 -42.63
N GLN A 36 48.31 14.21 -41.63
CA GLN A 36 48.76 13.69 -40.34
C GLN A 36 47.65 12.95 -39.61
N VAL A 37 46.41 13.42 -39.67
CA VAL A 37 45.23 12.75 -39.10
C VAL A 37 45.01 11.42 -39.80
N ASN A 38 45.12 11.37 -41.14
CA ASN A 38 44.97 10.11 -41.91
C ASN A 38 46.07 9.08 -41.58
N GLU A 39 47.29 9.52 -41.33
CA GLU A 39 48.41 8.65 -40.93
C GLU A 39 48.15 8.01 -39.53
N GLN A 40 47.50 8.79 -38.60
CA GLN A 40 47.09 8.28 -37.29
C GLN A 40 45.87 7.33 -37.36
N LEU A 41 44.98 7.49 -38.32
CA LEU A 41 43.83 6.65 -38.55
C LEU A 41 44.15 5.33 -39.26
N ALA A 42 45.21 5.31 -40.09
CA ALA A 42 45.58 4.17 -40.89
C ALA A 42 45.81 2.84 -40.10
N PRO A 43 46.46 2.84 -38.91
CA PRO A 43 46.62 1.62 -38.09
C PRO A 43 45.32 1.00 -37.68
N HIS A 44 44.27 1.84 -37.53
CA HIS A 44 42.92 1.41 -37.15
C HIS A 44 42.02 1.04 -38.34
N LYS A 45 42.58 1.07 -39.57
CA LYS A 45 41.89 0.81 -40.84
C LYS A 45 40.79 1.82 -41.13
N LEU A 46 40.94 3.01 -40.66
CA LEU A 46 40.06 4.18 -40.83
C LEU A 46 40.73 5.17 -41.77
N SER A 47 39.93 6.02 -42.44
CA SER A 47 40.40 7.11 -43.30
C SER A 47 39.45 8.28 -43.27
N LEU A 48 39.98 9.48 -43.57
CA LEU A 48 39.15 10.66 -43.83
C LEU A 48 38.60 10.60 -45.25
N THR A 49 37.41 11.20 -45.42
CA THR A 49 36.81 11.44 -46.76
C THR A 49 37.48 12.60 -47.45
N ASP A 50 37.43 12.65 -48.81
CA ASP A 50 37.99 13.72 -49.60
C ASP A 50 37.33 15.10 -49.42
N GLU A 51 36.12 15.12 -48.83
CA GLU A 51 35.32 16.32 -48.52
C GLU A 51 35.84 17.04 -47.27
N THR A 52 36.59 16.33 -46.40
CA THR A 52 37.12 16.87 -45.17
C THR A 52 38.05 18.08 -45.41
N SER A 53 37.69 19.21 -44.82
CA SER A 53 38.49 20.47 -44.86
C SER A 53 38.92 20.85 -43.45
N MET A 54 40.20 21.07 -43.25
CA MET A 54 40.80 21.51 -41.99
C MET A 54 41.76 22.66 -42.25
N SER A 55 41.60 23.77 -41.53
CA SER A 55 42.47 24.94 -41.67
C SER A 55 42.78 25.59 -40.33
N PHE A 56 44.00 26.07 -40.20
CA PHE A 56 44.43 26.88 -39.07
C PHE A 56 45.00 28.19 -39.56
N ASN A 57 44.39 29.32 -39.17
CA ASN A 57 44.88 30.67 -39.46
C ASN A 57 45.67 31.20 -38.27
N PRO A 58 47.03 31.27 -38.32
CA PRO A 58 47.86 31.71 -37.19
C PRO A 58 47.76 33.22 -36.92
N PHE A 59 47.29 34.02 -37.90
CA PHE A 59 47.11 35.49 -37.70
C PHE A 59 45.84 35.79 -36.93
N ALA A 60 44.78 35.00 -37.12
CA ALA A 60 43.53 35.11 -36.41
C ALA A 60 43.43 34.15 -35.25
N MET A 61 44.40 33.25 -35.02
CA MET A 61 44.31 32.17 -34.03
C MET A 61 43.00 31.39 -34.18
N HIS A 62 42.65 31.11 -35.45
CA HIS A 62 41.38 30.55 -35.84
C HIS A 62 41.59 29.15 -36.43
N LEU A 63 40.95 28.16 -35.78
CA LEU A 63 40.86 26.80 -36.25
C LEU A 63 39.45 26.56 -36.80
N GLN A 64 39.34 26.04 -38.02
CA GLN A 64 38.11 25.67 -38.68
C GLN A 64 38.25 24.23 -39.23
N VAL A 65 37.22 23.46 -39.01
CA VAL A 65 37.08 22.09 -39.50
C VAL A 65 35.68 21.98 -40.10
N ASP A 66 35.61 21.58 -41.37
CA ASP A 66 34.35 21.41 -42.08
C ASP A 66 34.31 19.99 -42.70
N ASP A 67 33.12 19.39 -42.70
CA ASP A 67 32.83 18.08 -43.33
C ASP A 67 33.82 16.95 -42.92
N PHE A 68 34.26 17.00 -41.65
CA PHE A 68 35.19 16.00 -41.10
C PHE A 68 34.49 14.65 -40.91
N THR A 69 34.82 13.71 -41.80
CA THR A 69 34.17 12.38 -41.79
C THR A 69 35.21 11.27 -41.79
N ILE A 70 35.13 10.40 -40.76
CA ILE A 70 35.90 9.16 -40.66
C ILE A 70 35.07 7.99 -41.15
N VAL A 71 35.62 7.23 -42.10
CA VAL A 71 34.99 6.04 -42.65
C VAL A 71 35.88 4.79 -42.42
N ASP A 72 35.24 3.64 -42.35
CA ASP A 72 35.95 2.37 -42.37
C ASP A 72 36.26 1.89 -43.81
N LYS A 73 36.82 0.67 -43.94
CA LYS A 73 37.13 0.09 -45.24
C LYS A 73 35.94 -0.18 -46.16
N ASN A 74 34.74 -0.27 -45.59
CA ASN A 74 33.50 -0.50 -46.32
C ASN A 74 32.82 0.82 -46.69
N SER A 75 33.47 1.95 -46.42
CA SER A 75 32.90 3.31 -46.55
C SER A 75 31.72 3.57 -45.59
N GLU A 76 31.62 2.81 -44.47
CA GLU A 76 30.65 3.09 -43.42
C GLU A 76 31.14 4.21 -42.51
N GLN A 77 30.30 5.20 -42.32
CA GLN A 77 30.57 6.37 -41.49
C GLN A 77 30.70 5.95 -40.02
N GLN A 78 31.87 6.21 -39.43
CA GLN A 78 32.15 5.93 -38.02
C GLN A 78 32.06 7.18 -37.14
N LEU A 79 32.46 8.32 -37.66
CA LEU A 79 32.33 9.64 -37.10
C LEU A 79 32.11 10.65 -38.23
N ALA A 80 31.20 11.61 -38.03
CA ALA A 80 31.04 12.75 -38.89
C ALA A 80 30.82 14.00 -38.07
N LEU A 81 31.49 15.09 -38.48
CA LEU A 81 31.37 16.41 -37.91
C LEU A 81 31.20 17.42 -39.08
N GLU A 82 30.06 18.11 -39.10
CA GLU A 82 29.75 19.05 -40.16
C GLU A 82 30.59 20.30 -40.03
N HIS A 83 30.64 20.89 -38.84
CA HIS A 83 31.34 22.15 -38.63
C HIS A 83 31.87 22.31 -37.21
N ALA A 84 33.17 22.65 -37.08
CA ALA A 84 33.77 23.09 -35.83
C ALA A 84 34.59 24.35 -36.04
N HIS A 85 34.48 25.26 -35.07
CA HIS A 85 35.09 26.57 -35.16
C HIS A 85 35.60 27.01 -33.77
N LEU A 86 36.87 27.35 -33.69
CA LEU A 86 37.52 27.87 -32.49
C LEU A 86 38.29 29.12 -32.82
N ASN A 87 38.05 30.20 -32.12
CA ASN A 87 38.75 31.48 -32.29
C ASN A 87 39.29 32.01 -30.96
N LEU A 88 40.61 32.17 -30.88
CA LEU A 88 41.32 32.68 -29.70
C LEU A 88 41.84 34.11 -29.97
N SER A 89 41.56 35.05 -29.07
CA SER A 89 42.07 36.43 -29.15
C SER A 89 43.54 36.50 -28.71
N TRP A 90 44.46 36.52 -29.67
CA TRP A 90 45.90 36.65 -29.36
C TRP A 90 46.28 38.04 -28.85
N THR A 91 45.54 39.09 -29.20
CA THR A 91 45.78 40.46 -28.73
C THR A 91 45.50 40.60 -27.23
N ASP A 92 44.53 39.88 -26.72
CA ASP A 92 44.18 39.86 -25.30
C ASP A 92 45.21 39.09 -24.46
N LEU A 93 45.90 38.12 -25.04
CA LEU A 93 47.01 37.41 -24.38
C LEU A 93 48.15 38.37 -23.96
N LEU A 94 48.40 39.45 -24.74
CA LEU A 94 49.38 40.47 -24.37
C LEU A 94 48.98 41.26 -23.13
N SER A 95 47.67 41.25 -22.80
CA SER A 95 47.09 41.92 -21.62
C SER A 95 46.81 40.95 -20.49
N LYS A 96 47.39 39.74 -20.52
CA LYS A 96 47.14 38.64 -19.56
C LYS A 96 45.65 38.19 -19.53
N ARG A 97 44.95 38.34 -20.66
CA ARG A 97 43.56 37.83 -20.80
C ARG A 97 43.56 36.72 -21.84
N LEU A 98 43.14 35.52 -21.43
CA LEU A 98 42.90 34.40 -22.33
C LEU A 98 41.42 34.42 -22.75
N VAL A 99 41.14 34.94 -23.92
CA VAL A 99 39.79 35.11 -24.47
C VAL A 99 39.58 34.15 -25.63
N ILE A 100 38.62 33.22 -25.49
CA ILE A 100 38.17 32.40 -26.59
C ILE A 100 36.89 33.02 -27.14
N GLU A 101 37.04 33.84 -28.18
CA GLU A 101 35.97 34.70 -28.71
C GLU A 101 34.77 33.90 -29.24
N LYS A 102 35.04 32.81 -29.92
CA LYS A 102 34.00 31.93 -30.48
C LYS A 102 34.44 30.47 -30.42
N SER A 103 33.56 29.64 -29.92
CA SER A 103 33.73 28.18 -29.92
C SER A 103 32.40 27.55 -30.26
N GLN A 104 32.35 26.82 -31.37
CA GLN A 104 31.13 26.21 -31.88
C GLN A 104 31.45 24.85 -32.50
N LEU A 105 30.59 23.88 -32.24
CA LEU A 105 30.62 22.58 -32.86
C LEU A 105 29.20 22.17 -33.23
N ASN A 106 28.96 21.81 -34.47
CA ASN A 106 27.66 21.47 -34.99
C ASN A 106 27.68 20.12 -35.67
N SER A 107 26.61 19.36 -35.48
CA SER A 107 26.30 18.11 -36.21
C SER A 107 27.42 17.06 -36.08
N LEU A 108 27.82 16.73 -34.86
CA LEU A 108 28.74 15.63 -34.60
C LEU A 108 27.95 14.33 -34.44
N SER A 109 28.24 13.32 -35.29
CA SER A 109 27.69 11.95 -35.16
C SER A 109 28.81 10.96 -34.87
N ILE A 110 28.64 10.18 -33.79
CA ILE A 110 29.59 9.16 -33.35
C ILE A 110 28.86 7.84 -33.27
N ASN A 111 29.39 6.81 -33.96
CA ASN A 111 28.90 5.45 -33.84
C ASN A 111 29.68 4.70 -32.76
N VAL A 112 28.95 4.10 -31.83
CA VAL A 112 29.49 3.29 -30.72
C VAL A 112 28.89 1.89 -30.84
N LEU A 113 29.74 0.89 -30.92
CA LEU A 113 29.35 -0.52 -30.96
C LEU A 113 29.90 -1.22 -29.71
N ARG A 114 29.02 -1.80 -28.92
CA ARG A 114 29.36 -2.64 -27.79
C ARG A 114 29.02 -4.09 -28.13
N ASN A 115 29.97 -4.99 -27.94
CA ASN A 115 29.73 -6.41 -27.95
C ASN A 115 30.40 -7.08 -26.73
N ASN A 116 30.22 -8.37 -26.51
CA ASN A 116 30.77 -9.07 -25.33
C ASN A 116 32.28 -8.99 -25.16
N GLU A 117 33.04 -8.62 -26.19
CA GLU A 117 34.50 -8.67 -26.22
C GLU A 117 35.17 -7.32 -26.49
N ALA A 118 34.42 -6.28 -26.87
CA ALA A 118 35.01 -5.00 -27.26
C ALA A 118 34.02 -3.82 -27.16
N LEU A 119 34.52 -2.65 -26.78
CA LEU A 119 33.88 -1.37 -26.91
C LEU A 119 34.57 -0.58 -28.06
N ILE A 120 33.87 -0.46 -29.19
CA ILE A 120 34.35 0.22 -30.39
C ILE A 120 33.71 1.60 -30.48
N VAL A 121 34.51 2.66 -30.38
CA VAL A 121 34.07 4.06 -30.47
C VAL A 121 34.64 4.68 -31.73
N ALA A 122 33.80 5.24 -32.59
CA ALA A 122 34.20 5.82 -33.88
C ALA A 122 35.12 4.89 -34.73
N GLY A 123 34.87 3.58 -34.65
CA GLY A 123 35.65 2.56 -35.36
C GLY A 123 36.95 2.12 -34.67
N VAL A 124 37.28 2.67 -33.49
CA VAL A 124 38.49 2.32 -32.72
C VAL A 124 38.11 1.44 -31.53
N ASP A 125 38.78 0.30 -31.38
CA ASP A 125 38.61 -0.66 -30.27
C ASP A 125 39.41 -0.16 -29.05
N LEU A 126 38.68 0.30 -28.01
CA LEU A 126 39.30 0.90 -26.81
C LEU A 126 40.03 -0.12 -25.94
N GLU A 127 39.55 -1.35 -25.84
CA GLU A 127 40.18 -2.39 -25.01
C GLU A 127 41.56 -2.79 -25.56
N LYS A 128 41.78 -2.70 -26.89
CA LYS A 128 43.10 -2.91 -27.49
C LYS A 128 44.07 -1.74 -27.24
N LEU A 129 43.56 -0.54 -27.00
CA LEU A 129 44.38 0.62 -26.68
C LEU A 129 44.91 0.59 -25.23
N GLU A 130 44.13 0.12 -24.27
CA GLU A 130 44.56 -0.02 -22.87
C GLU A 130 45.70 -1.05 -22.74
N ASN A 131 45.60 -2.16 -23.40
CA ASN A 131 46.65 -3.21 -23.40
C ASN A 131 47.98 -2.76 -24.02
N THR A 132 47.94 -1.70 -24.87
CA THR A 132 49.17 -1.15 -25.46
C THR A 132 49.79 -0.05 -24.58
N SER A 133 49.05 0.62 -23.75
CA SER A 133 49.49 1.70 -22.87
C SER A 133 50.17 1.21 -21.59
N GLU A 134 49.79 0.06 -21.05
CA GLU A 134 50.48 -0.55 -19.89
C GLU A 134 51.92 -0.93 -20.13
N SER A 135 52.33 -1.16 -21.39
CA SER A 135 53.72 -1.49 -21.77
C SER A 135 54.63 -0.26 -21.89
N ALA A 136 54.06 0.96 -21.93
CA ALA A 136 54.83 2.19 -22.21
C ALA A 136 55.07 3.06 -20.98
N ILE A 137 54.47 2.76 -19.82
CA ILE A 137 54.63 3.56 -18.60
C ILE A 137 55.56 2.91 -17.59
N LYS A 138 56.66 2.29 -18.02
CA LYS A 138 57.78 2.00 -17.17
C LYS A 138 58.97 2.88 -17.55
N GLU A 139 59.34 3.71 -16.61
CA GLU A 139 60.49 4.62 -16.58
C GLU A 139 60.24 6.05 -17.04
N SER A 140 59.72 6.86 -16.12
CA SER A 140 60.35 8.15 -15.74
C SER A 140 59.65 8.69 -14.48
N SER A 141 60.29 8.45 -13.34
CA SER A 141 59.99 9.24 -12.14
C SER A 141 60.48 10.64 -12.39
N PRO A 142 59.62 11.67 -12.37
CA PRO A 142 60.08 13.02 -12.40
C PRO A 142 60.73 13.32 -11.03
N THR A 143 61.99 13.77 -11.05
CA THR A 143 62.63 14.47 -9.94
C THR A 143 61.69 15.51 -9.37
N ALA A 144 61.51 15.47 -8.05
CA ALA A 144 60.72 16.44 -7.32
C ALA A 144 61.22 17.85 -7.58
N ASN A 145 60.62 18.54 -8.51
CA ASN A 145 60.71 19.98 -8.63
C ASN A 145 59.91 20.61 -7.49
N GLU A 146 60.42 21.70 -6.90
CA GLU A 146 59.71 22.55 -5.93
C GLU A 146 58.27 22.78 -6.38
N PRO A 147 57.27 22.76 -5.49
CA PRO A 147 55.90 22.99 -5.89
C PRO A 147 55.78 24.38 -6.55
N VAL A 148 55.46 24.36 -7.86
CA VAL A 148 55.24 25.59 -8.61
C VAL A 148 54.10 26.33 -7.92
N ASN A 149 54.36 27.57 -7.46
CA ASN A 149 53.32 28.40 -6.86
C ASN A 149 52.37 28.88 -7.98
N VAL A 150 51.28 28.08 -8.16
CA VAL A 150 50.27 28.30 -9.21
C VAL A 150 49.58 29.65 -9.05
N GLU A 151 49.38 30.13 -7.82
CA GLU A 151 48.77 31.43 -7.52
C GLU A 151 49.59 32.59 -8.10
N LYS A 152 50.90 32.53 -7.92
CA LYS A 152 51.81 33.55 -8.47
C LYS A 152 51.90 33.50 -10.00
N LEU A 153 51.73 32.32 -10.60
CA LEU A 153 51.67 32.16 -12.07
C LEU A 153 50.38 32.71 -12.67
N LEU A 154 49.27 32.58 -11.98
CA LEU A 154 47.96 33.06 -12.43
C LEU A 154 47.65 34.51 -12.02
N GLU A 155 48.53 35.15 -11.23
CA GLU A 155 48.31 36.50 -10.75
C GLU A 155 48.17 37.49 -11.92
N GLY A 156 47.03 38.17 -11.97
CA GLY A 156 46.64 39.11 -12.99
C GLY A 156 46.22 38.50 -14.31
N TRP A 157 46.05 37.13 -14.41
CA TRP A 157 45.44 36.52 -15.56
C TRP A 157 43.93 36.48 -15.43
N GLN A 158 43.22 36.66 -16.54
CA GLN A 158 41.79 36.51 -16.66
C GLN A 158 41.45 35.54 -17.79
N PHE A 159 40.61 34.57 -17.51
CA PHE A 159 40.06 33.64 -18.51
C PHE A 159 38.64 34.08 -18.87
N GLU A 160 38.35 34.21 -20.16
CA GLU A 160 37.03 34.57 -20.68
C GLU A 160 36.62 33.64 -21.83
N LEU A 161 35.46 33.05 -21.72
CA LEU A 161 34.79 32.31 -22.78
C LEU A 161 33.36 32.87 -22.90
N PRO A 162 33.13 33.87 -23.74
CA PRO A 162 31.83 34.51 -23.88
C PRO A 162 30.75 33.53 -24.32
N LYS A 163 31.09 32.59 -25.22
CA LYS A 163 30.14 31.60 -25.69
C LYS A 163 30.83 30.34 -26.27
N LEU A 164 30.38 29.18 -25.80
CA LEU A 164 30.59 27.86 -26.40
C LEU A 164 29.23 27.28 -26.79
N ASP A 165 29.07 26.94 -28.06
CA ASP A 165 27.88 26.26 -28.57
C ASP A 165 28.25 24.89 -29.13
N LEU A 166 27.59 23.87 -28.58
CA LEU A 166 27.61 22.49 -29.13
C LEU A 166 26.18 22.16 -29.54
N ASN A 167 25.95 21.84 -30.80
CA ASN A 167 24.62 21.58 -31.31
C ASN A 167 24.59 20.27 -32.08
N ASP A 168 23.50 19.49 -31.89
CA ASP A 168 23.20 18.24 -32.59
C ASP A 168 24.39 17.23 -32.58
N ILE A 169 24.87 16.90 -31.36
CA ILE A 169 25.85 15.83 -31.15
C ILE A 169 25.12 14.54 -30.90
N ALA A 170 25.14 13.61 -31.85
CA ALA A 170 24.49 12.32 -31.78
C ALA A 170 25.49 11.19 -31.51
N VAL A 171 25.23 10.40 -30.47
CA VAL A 171 25.91 9.14 -30.19
C VAL A 171 24.94 8.00 -30.46
N ASN A 172 25.21 7.21 -31.49
CA ASN A 172 24.41 6.06 -31.86
C ASN A 172 25.04 4.81 -31.20
N LEU A 173 24.48 4.40 -30.06
CA LEU A 173 24.93 3.20 -29.34
C LEU A 173 24.19 1.98 -29.88
N ARG A 174 24.95 1.00 -30.40
CA ARG A 174 24.44 -0.33 -30.79
C ARG A 174 25.00 -1.36 -29.82
N ASP A 175 24.11 -2.02 -29.09
CA ASP A 175 24.44 -3.14 -28.22
C ASP A 175 23.60 -4.32 -28.66
N MET A 176 24.23 -5.47 -29.00
CA MET A 176 23.71 -6.76 -29.50
C MET A 176 22.23 -6.81 -29.95
N SER A 177 21.28 -6.27 -29.21
CA SER A 177 19.85 -6.31 -29.50
C SER A 177 19.13 -4.96 -29.44
N MET A 178 19.82 -3.89 -29.02
CA MET A 178 19.19 -2.58 -28.81
C MET A 178 19.94 -1.45 -29.52
N HIS A 179 19.19 -0.47 -29.96
CA HIS A 179 19.70 0.78 -30.51
C HIS A 179 19.28 1.93 -29.60
N HIS A 180 20.26 2.58 -28.99
CA HIS A 180 20.02 3.83 -28.25
C HIS A 180 20.62 5.01 -29.01
N GLN A 181 19.82 6.01 -29.15
CA GLN A 181 20.26 7.29 -29.72
C GLN A 181 20.32 8.34 -28.61
N ILE A 182 21.51 8.78 -28.27
CA ILE A 182 21.74 9.90 -27.36
C ILE A 182 22.10 11.10 -28.20
N THR A 183 21.27 12.13 -28.19
CA THR A 183 21.49 13.34 -28.99
C THR A 183 21.54 14.55 -28.06
N LEU A 184 22.72 15.14 -27.93
CA LEU A 184 22.88 16.47 -27.36
C LEU A 184 22.33 17.49 -28.36
N LYS A 185 21.08 17.90 -28.22
CA LYS A 185 20.44 18.86 -29.10
C LYS A 185 21.09 20.23 -29.00
N LYS A 186 21.42 20.60 -27.76
CA LYS A 186 22.07 21.86 -27.50
C LYS A 186 22.84 21.84 -26.19
N PHE A 187 24.07 22.30 -26.21
CA PHE A 187 24.82 22.69 -25.02
C PHE A 187 25.37 24.07 -25.24
N THR A 188 25.07 24.99 -24.32
CA THR A 188 25.61 26.33 -24.33
C THR A 188 26.30 26.61 -23.01
N LEU A 189 27.54 27.09 -23.08
CA LEU A 189 28.26 27.68 -21.95
C LEU A 189 28.47 29.14 -22.30
N THR A 190 27.91 30.03 -21.49
CA THR A 190 27.98 31.47 -21.72
C THR A 190 28.52 32.20 -20.50
N ASP A 191 29.07 33.38 -20.72
CA ASP A 191 29.57 34.27 -19.68
C ASP A 191 30.55 33.60 -18.71
N LEU A 192 31.34 32.61 -19.23
CA LEU A 192 32.40 32.02 -18.43
C LEU A 192 33.54 33.02 -18.27
N THR A 193 33.70 33.47 -17.03
CA THR A 193 34.83 34.31 -16.61
C THR A 193 35.47 33.70 -15.39
N ALA A 194 36.80 33.74 -15.31
CA ALA A 194 37.52 33.26 -14.13
C ALA A 194 38.83 34.05 -13.97
N ASN A 195 39.11 34.45 -12.74
CA ASN A 195 40.38 35.05 -12.34
C ASN A 195 40.72 34.58 -10.92
N THR A 196 41.75 35.16 -10.32
CA THR A 196 42.18 34.81 -8.96
C THR A 196 41.18 35.18 -7.86
N ASP A 197 40.19 36.05 -8.16
CA ASP A 197 39.28 36.65 -7.18
C ASP A 197 37.84 36.19 -7.37
N SER A 198 37.44 35.80 -8.60
CA SER A 198 36.06 35.47 -8.90
C SER A 198 35.92 34.60 -10.15
N PHE A 199 34.78 33.92 -10.23
CA PHE A 199 34.34 33.17 -11.40
C PHE A 199 32.84 33.34 -11.63
N SER A 200 32.42 33.23 -12.90
CA SER A 200 31.02 33.09 -13.26
C SER A 200 30.87 32.20 -14.49
N ALA A 201 29.75 31.49 -14.60
CA ALA A 201 29.40 30.68 -15.77
C ALA A 201 27.89 30.49 -15.84
N LYS A 202 27.37 30.36 -17.07
CA LYS A 202 26.00 29.91 -17.33
C LYS A 202 26.04 28.72 -18.27
N VAL A 203 25.37 27.65 -17.92
CA VAL A 203 25.25 26.40 -18.68
C VAL A 203 23.80 26.15 -19.03
N ALA A 204 23.52 25.81 -20.30
CA ALA A 204 22.24 25.25 -20.69
C ALA A 204 22.49 23.99 -21.53
N LEU A 205 21.81 22.92 -21.19
CA LEU A 205 21.90 21.62 -21.80
C LEU A 205 20.49 21.15 -22.23
N ALA A 206 20.36 20.70 -23.47
CA ALA A 206 19.19 19.96 -23.95
C ALA A 206 19.68 18.64 -24.57
N LEU A 207 19.36 17.53 -23.91
CA LEU A 207 19.77 16.17 -24.29
C LEU A 207 18.52 15.34 -24.58
N HIS A 208 18.52 14.60 -25.67
CA HIS A 208 17.52 13.57 -25.98
C HIS A 208 18.15 12.19 -25.81
N ILE A 209 17.46 11.29 -25.15
CA ILE A 209 17.87 9.91 -24.97
C ILE A 209 16.70 9.04 -25.44
N ASN A 210 16.78 8.51 -26.64
CA ASN A 210 15.65 7.93 -27.39
C ASN A 210 14.49 8.95 -27.47
N GLU A 211 13.35 8.65 -26.85
CA GLU A 211 12.22 9.59 -26.73
C GLU A 211 12.33 10.52 -25.51
N GLY A 212 13.20 10.18 -24.57
CA GLY A 212 13.40 10.94 -23.34
C GLY A 212 14.08 12.30 -23.57
N ILE A 213 13.69 13.29 -22.79
CA ILE A 213 14.18 14.67 -22.86
C ILE A 213 14.80 15.02 -21.51
N VAL A 214 16.03 15.53 -21.55
CA VAL A 214 16.74 16.08 -20.38
C VAL A 214 17.11 17.53 -20.67
N ASN A 215 16.60 18.46 -19.88
CA ASN A 215 16.95 19.85 -19.91
C ASN A 215 17.63 20.24 -18.60
N LEU A 216 18.73 20.97 -18.69
CA LEU A 216 19.42 21.55 -17.54
C LEU A 216 19.77 22.99 -17.84
N SER A 217 19.43 23.90 -16.94
CA SER A 217 19.91 25.28 -16.91
C SER A 217 20.61 25.52 -15.58
N SER A 218 21.83 26.01 -15.62
CA SER A 218 22.61 26.29 -14.43
C SER A 218 23.36 27.64 -14.55
N GLN A 219 23.29 28.43 -13.52
CA GLN A 219 24.07 29.65 -13.39
C GLN A 219 24.87 29.59 -12.10
N ALA A 220 26.19 29.66 -12.23
CA ALA A 220 27.13 29.66 -11.12
C ALA A 220 27.92 30.96 -11.07
N GLN A 221 28.13 31.52 -9.88
CA GLN A 221 29.04 32.60 -9.61
C GLN A 221 29.66 32.48 -8.23
N GLY A 222 30.88 32.91 -8.09
CA GLY A 222 31.58 32.85 -6.81
C GLY A 222 32.75 33.79 -6.70
N SER A 223 33.23 33.96 -5.48
CA SER A 223 34.45 34.68 -5.19
C SER A 223 35.49 33.78 -4.53
N LEU A 224 36.75 34.08 -4.77
CA LEU A 224 37.88 33.35 -4.25
C LEU A 224 38.68 34.26 -3.32
N SER A 225 39.34 33.66 -2.34
CA SER A 225 40.34 34.36 -1.51
C SER A 225 41.53 33.42 -1.38
N SER A 226 42.67 33.84 -1.90
CA SER A 226 43.86 32.99 -1.99
C SER A 226 43.58 31.65 -2.68
N LEU A 227 42.85 31.68 -3.80
CA LEU A 227 42.35 30.52 -4.56
C LEU A 227 41.39 29.57 -3.78
N ALA A 228 41.04 29.91 -2.55
CA ALA A 228 40.05 29.22 -1.80
C ALA A 228 38.66 29.83 -2.01
N LEU A 229 37.62 29.02 -2.13
CA LEU A 229 36.23 29.43 -2.28
C LEU A 229 35.80 30.27 -1.07
N SER A 230 35.37 31.50 -1.28
CA SER A 230 34.87 32.39 -0.22
C SER A 230 33.35 32.60 -0.32
N THR A 231 32.79 32.69 -1.54
CA THR A 231 31.36 32.70 -1.78
C THR A 231 31.02 31.86 -3.01
N LEU A 232 29.85 31.20 -3.00
CA LEU A 232 29.27 30.49 -4.15
C LEU A 232 27.80 30.77 -4.20
N SER A 233 27.28 31.02 -5.39
CA SER A 233 25.83 30.99 -5.67
C SER A 233 25.61 30.20 -6.95
N VAL A 234 24.79 29.17 -6.90
CA VAL A 234 24.41 28.35 -8.06
C VAL A 234 22.89 28.25 -8.10
N ASN A 235 22.30 28.57 -9.23
CA ASN A 235 20.88 28.33 -9.48
C ASN A 235 20.75 27.29 -10.60
N ASN A 236 19.95 26.27 -10.36
CA ASN A 236 19.72 25.19 -11.30
C ASN A 236 18.23 25.03 -11.58
N GLU A 237 17.92 24.68 -12.82
CA GLU A 237 16.64 24.18 -13.28
C GLU A 237 16.89 22.88 -14.03
N PHE A 238 16.18 21.82 -13.66
CA PHE A 238 16.32 20.49 -14.25
C PHE A 238 14.96 19.93 -14.62
N GLU A 239 14.86 19.40 -15.82
CA GLU A 239 13.70 18.68 -16.33
C GLU A 239 14.18 17.38 -16.97
N LEU A 240 13.60 16.28 -16.53
CA LEU A 240 13.68 14.96 -17.13
C LEU A 240 12.26 14.54 -17.50
N SER A 241 12.01 14.16 -18.73
CA SER A 241 10.68 13.73 -19.15
C SER A 241 10.74 12.60 -20.17
N LYS A 242 9.65 11.80 -20.22
CA LYS A 242 9.49 10.70 -21.18
C LYS A 242 10.58 9.63 -21.13
N ILE A 243 11.14 9.34 -19.97
CA ILE A 243 12.06 8.20 -19.80
C ILE A 243 11.25 6.93 -19.66
N LEU A 244 11.37 6.01 -20.59
CA LEU A 244 10.69 4.71 -20.60
C LEU A 244 11.58 3.68 -19.90
N LEU A 245 11.12 3.10 -18.79
CA LEU A 245 11.90 2.15 -17.99
C LEU A 245 12.25 0.87 -18.76
N GLU A 246 11.38 0.42 -19.65
CA GLU A 246 11.59 -0.75 -20.51
C GLU A 246 12.80 -0.61 -21.43
N GLU A 247 13.19 0.58 -21.81
CA GLU A 247 14.38 0.83 -22.63
C GLU A 247 15.69 0.65 -21.84
N TRP A 248 15.64 0.72 -20.51
CA TRP A 248 16.78 0.69 -19.59
C TRP A 248 16.95 -0.62 -18.84
N ARG A 249 16.04 -1.60 -19.07
CA ARG A 249 16.02 -2.88 -18.37
C ARG A 249 17.38 -3.60 -18.37
N TYR A 250 18.10 -3.52 -19.46
CA TYR A 250 19.37 -4.22 -19.63
C TYR A 250 20.53 -3.65 -18.78
N LEU A 251 20.41 -2.42 -18.29
CA LEU A 251 21.37 -1.80 -17.36
C LEU A 251 21.09 -2.12 -15.91
N MET A 252 19.93 -2.70 -15.62
CA MET A 252 19.50 -3.03 -14.27
C MET A 252 19.74 -4.51 -13.99
N PRO A 253 20.16 -4.91 -12.77
CA PRO A 253 20.37 -6.32 -12.41
C PRO A 253 19.04 -7.04 -12.15
N LEU A 254 18.10 -6.95 -13.11
CA LEU A 254 16.74 -7.48 -12.96
C LEU A 254 16.72 -9.00 -12.79
N ALA A 255 17.63 -9.71 -13.47
CA ALA A 255 17.75 -11.15 -13.39
C ALA A 255 18.20 -11.63 -12.00
N ASP A 256 19.02 -10.86 -11.30
CA ASP A 256 19.49 -11.17 -9.95
C ASP A 256 18.37 -11.11 -8.91
N HIS A 257 17.26 -10.44 -9.26
CA HIS A 257 16.07 -10.27 -8.43
C HIS A 257 14.84 -10.98 -9.00
N ASP A 258 15.02 -11.85 -10.02
CA ASP A 258 13.93 -12.59 -10.68
C ASP A 258 12.82 -11.69 -11.27
N ILE A 259 13.17 -10.46 -11.65
CA ILE A 259 12.25 -9.51 -12.27
C ILE A 259 12.19 -9.84 -13.77
N SER A 260 11.03 -10.28 -14.22
CA SER A 260 10.80 -10.68 -15.60
C SER A 260 10.31 -9.54 -16.50
N ASP A 261 9.68 -8.53 -15.92
CA ASP A 261 9.18 -7.35 -16.64
C ASP A 261 9.27 -6.09 -15.79
N LEU A 262 9.61 -4.97 -16.45
CA LEU A 262 9.62 -3.64 -15.87
C LEU A 262 9.25 -2.65 -16.97
N ALA A 263 8.20 -1.87 -16.73
CA ALA A 263 7.74 -0.82 -17.63
C ALA A 263 7.29 0.41 -16.83
N GLY A 264 7.22 1.54 -17.50
CA GLY A 264 6.73 2.79 -16.94
C GLY A 264 7.45 3.99 -17.51
N GLN A 265 6.81 5.14 -17.40
CA GLN A 265 7.36 6.43 -17.83
C GLN A 265 7.70 7.30 -16.63
N VAL A 266 8.95 7.77 -16.56
CA VAL A 266 9.44 8.62 -15.47
C VAL A 266 9.67 10.04 -15.96
N ALA A 267 9.25 11.02 -15.14
CA ALA A 267 9.55 12.43 -15.29
C ALA A 267 9.99 13.02 -13.94
N ILE A 268 10.98 13.92 -13.98
CA ILE A 268 11.50 14.63 -12.80
C ILE A 268 11.69 16.11 -13.16
N ASN A 269 11.13 16.98 -12.35
CA ASN A 269 11.31 18.42 -12.46
C ASN A 269 11.78 18.98 -11.11
N PHE A 270 12.81 19.82 -11.14
CA PHE A 270 13.19 20.58 -9.95
C PHE A 270 13.92 21.87 -10.30
N SER A 271 13.85 22.81 -9.37
CA SER A 271 14.69 23.99 -9.36
C SER A 271 15.33 24.15 -7.98
N ASN A 272 16.60 24.51 -7.94
CA ASN A 272 17.27 24.79 -6.67
C ASN A 272 18.24 25.97 -6.75
N ALA A 273 18.48 26.57 -5.59
CA ALA A 273 19.53 27.56 -5.37
C ALA A 273 20.47 27.07 -4.27
N ILE A 274 21.75 27.00 -4.59
CA ILE A 274 22.81 26.62 -3.67
C ILE A 274 23.62 27.86 -3.36
N SER A 275 23.81 28.17 -2.10
CA SER A 275 24.67 29.28 -1.66
C SER A 275 25.70 28.82 -0.65
N TYR A 276 26.89 29.42 -0.71
CA TYR A 276 27.94 29.22 0.28
C TYR A 276 28.58 30.57 0.58
N SER A 277 28.71 30.90 1.86
CA SER A 277 29.34 32.12 2.32
C SER A 277 29.71 32.01 3.79
N ASN A 278 30.89 32.53 4.18
CA ASN A 278 31.32 32.50 5.58
C ASN A 278 31.30 31.12 6.22
N LYS A 279 31.69 30.07 5.45
CA LYS A 279 31.67 28.65 5.89
C LYS A 279 30.28 28.09 6.17
N GLN A 280 29.23 28.78 5.76
CA GLN A 280 27.85 28.31 5.81
C GLN A 280 27.37 28.00 4.38
N TRP A 281 26.64 26.95 4.23
CA TRP A 281 26.00 26.57 2.96
C TRP A 281 24.51 26.42 3.15
N GLN A 282 23.77 26.75 2.11
CA GLN A 282 22.34 26.62 2.07
C GLN A 282 21.92 26.05 0.71
N ILE A 283 20.94 25.16 0.70
CA ILE A 283 20.25 24.66 -0.48
C ILE A 283 18.78 25.00 -0.31
N ILE A 284 18.25 25.83 -1.20
CA ILE A 284 16.82 26.13 -1.30
C ILE A 284 16.29 25.45 -2.54
N GLN A 285 15.26 24.62 -2.40
CA GLN A 285 14.58 23.96 -3.50
C GLN A 285 13.08 24.22 -3.40
N PRO A 286 12.58 25.25 -4.09
CA PRO A 286 11.18 25.64 -3.99
C PRO A 286 10.24 24.59 -4.57
N GLN A 287 10.71 23.77 -5.53
CA GLN A 287 9.89 22.74 -6.17
C GLN A 287 10.75 21.54 -6.59
N PHE A 288 10.25 20.39 -6.30
CA PHE A 288 10.66 19.08 -6.85
C PHE A 288 9.40 18.26 -7.16
N GLU A 289 9.37 17.63 -8.30
CA GLU A 289 8.30 16.73 -8.69
C GLU A 289 8.86 15.49 -9.38
N LEU A 290 8.45 14.34 -8.91
CA LEU A 290 8.66 13.02 -9.52
C LEU A 290 7.32 12.47 -9.95
N VAL A 291 7.17 12.17 -11.22
CA VAL A 291 5.98 11.53 -11.80
C VAL A 291 6.37 10.20 -12.41
N VAL A 292 5.64 9.15 -12.03
CA VAL A 292 5.77 7.83 -12.65
C VAL A 292 4.40 7.42 -13.19
N ASN A 293 4.31 7.23 -14.49
CA ASN A 293 3.07 6.84 -15.17
C ASN A 293 3.17 5.39 -15.65
N GLN A 294 2.05 4.67 -15.59
CA GLN A 294 1.90 3.32 -16.13
C GLN A 294 3.02 2.37 -15.67
N PHE A 295 3.38 2.47 -14.40
CA PHE A 295 4.38 1.59 -13.81
C PHE A 295 3.87 0.15 -13.78
N ALA A 296 4.69 -0.78 -14.22
CA ALA A 296 4.44 -2.21 -14.12
C ALA A 296 5.73 -2.95 -13.81
N LEU A 297 5.67 -3.83 -12.82
CA LEU A 297 6.78 -4.71 -12.42
C LEU A 297 6.24 -6.12 -12.24
N LYS A 298 6.92 -7.10 -12.80
CA LYS A 298 6.57 -8.51 -12.63
C LYS A 298 7.75 -9.29 -12.07
N GLN A 299 7.53 -9.92 -10.92
CA GLN A 299 8.50 -10.77 -10.25
C GLN A 299 7.86 -12.14 -10.00
N HIS A 300 8.37 -13.21 -10.60
CA HIS A 300 7.75 -14.53 -10.57
C HIS A 300 6.28 -14.48 -11.02
N GLU A 301 5.36 -14.88 -10.14
CA GLU A 301 3.91 -14.86 -10.36
C GLU A 301 3.25 -13.58 -9.86
N LEU A 302 4.00 -12.71 -9.17
CA LEU A 302 3.49 -11.47 -8.60
C LEU A 302 3.70 -10.32 -9.58
N ALA A 303 2.64 -9.55 -9.80
CA ALA A 303 2.66 -8.33 -10.60
C ALA A 303 2.22 -7.14 -9.76
N LEU A 304 3.03 -6.06 -9.80
CA LEU A 304 2.71 -4.76 -9.23
C LEU A 304 2.48 -3.79 -10.38
N ALA A 305 1.35 -3.11 -10.39
CA ALA A 305 1.03 -2.08 -11.38
C ALA A 305 0.53 -0.82 -10.69
N ASN A 306 0.77 0.32 -11.35
CA ASN A 306 0.32 1.63 -10.90
C ASN A 306 0.04 2.52 -12.12
N GLU A 307 -1.09 3.23 -12.15
CA GLU A 307 -1.40 4.11 -13.28
C GLU A 307 -0.64 5.43 -13.21
N ASN A 308 -0.67 6.06 -12.03
CA ASN A 308 -0.01 7.34 -11.82
C ASN A 308 0.50 7.47 -10.38
N PHE A 309 1.77 7.79 -10.22
CA PHE A 309 2.39 8.13 -8.96
C PHE A 309 3.03 9.51 -9.08
N VAL A 310 2.65 10.44 -8.20
CA VAL A 310 3.22 11.77 -8.11
C VAL A 310 3.75 11.99 -6.69
N PHE A 311 5.03 12.30 -6.60
CA PHE A 311 5.66 12.74 -5.37
C PHE A 311 6.24 14.13 -5.58
N SER A 312 5.89 15.09 -4.73
CA SER A 312 6.41 16.45 -4.82
C SER A 312 6.95 16.94 -3.49
N LEU A 313 8.04 17.69 -3.54
CA LEU A 313 8.56 18.47 -2.42
C LEU A 313 8.36 19.96 -2.72
N SER A 314 8.02 20.70 -1.69
CA SER A 314 7.98 22.16 -1.73
C SER A 314 8.75 22.75 -0.55
N ASP A 315 9.30 23.94 -0.77
CA ASP A 315 9.95 24.72 0.28
C ASP A 315 11.08 23.97 1.01
N LEU A 316 11.85 23.13 0.27
CA LEU A 316 13.02 22.48 0.84
C LEU A 316 14.09 23.53 1.15
N ASP A 317 14.46 23.65 2.40
CA ASP A 317 15.52 24.52 2.91
C ASP A 317 16.48 23.71 3.77
N ILE A 318 17.71 23.51 3.26
CA ILE A 318 18.76 22.76 3.94
C ILE A 318 19.87 23.74 4.28
N ASN A 319 20.25 23.83 5.53
CA ASN A 319 21.31 24.69 6.02
C ASN A 319 22.38 23.87 6.73
N GLY A 320 23.64 24.26 6.53
CA GLY A 320 24.77 23.63 7.19
C GLY A 320 26.02 24.50 7.19
N ASP A 321 27.06 23.95 7.79
CA ASP A 321 28.39 24.58 7.85
C ASP A 321 29.48 23.51 7.73
N ASP A 322 30.75 23.89 7.99
CA ASP A 322 31.90 22.98 7.91
C ASP A 322 31.77 21.78 8.90
N SER A 323 30.90 21.85 9.91
CA SER A 323 30.65 20.76 10.87
C SER A 323 29.56 19.79 10.43
N GLY A 324 28.76 20.15 9.43
CA GLY A 324 27.71 19.32 8.86
C GLY A 324 26.36 20.02 8.70
N LEU A 325 25.28 19.21 8.72
CA LEU A 325 23.90 19.68 8.61
C LEU A 325 23.49 20.45 9.89
N SER A 326 22.91 21.65 9.72
CA SER A 326 22.35 22.44 10.82
C SER A 326 20.83 22.37 10.90
N SER A 327 20.15 22.32 9.75
CA SER A 327 18.71 22.14 9.67
C SER A 327 18.26 21.72 8.28
N LEU A 328 17.16 20.95 8.22
CA LEU A 328 16.42 20.64 7.01
C LEU A 328 14.94 20.86 7.28
N LYS A 329 14.24 21.54 6.38
CA LYS A 329 12.79 21.72 6.40
C LYS A 329 12.24 21.48 5.00
N THR A 330 11.12 20.77 4.90
CA THR A 330 10.42 20.59 3.62
C THR A 330 8.98 20.19 3.85
N ASN A 331 8.13 20.45 2.86
CA ASN A 331 6.81 19.87 2.75
C ASN A 331 6.78 18.89 1.57
N ALA A 332 6.18 17.74 1.76
CA ALA A 332 6.00 16.75 0.71
C ALA A 332 4.51 16.48 0.46
N ARG A 333 4.20 16.04 -0.74
CA ARG A 333 2.87 15.54 -1.16
C ARG A 333 3.06 14.22 -1.87
N LEU A 334 2.09 13.35 -1.70
CA LEU A 334 2.04 12.08 -2.40
C LEU A 334 0.64 11.85 -2.95
N HIS A 335 0.58 11.49 -4.22
CA HIS A 335 -0.64 11.11 -4.91
C HIS A 335 -0.38 9.85 -5.70
N ASN A 336 -1.13 8.81 -5.45
CA ASN A 336 -1.00 7.53 -6.11
C ASN A 336 -2.35 7.03 -6.59
N GLN A 337 -2.46 6.67 -7.87
CA GLN A 337 -3.69 6.18 -8.49
C GLN A 337 -3.53 4.76 -8.99
N GLN A 338 -4.56 3.94 -8.75
CA GLN A 338 -4.71 2.57 -9.25
C GLN A 338 -3.49 1.68 -8.96
N LEU A 339 -3.12 1.61 -7.66
CA LEU A 339 -2.13 0.64 -7.22
C LEU A 339 -2.77 -0.76 -7.22
N LEU A 340 -2.16 -1.71 -7.93
CA LEU A 340 -2.64 -3.08 -8.06
C LEU A 340 -1.51 -4.06 -7.79
N LEU A 341 -1.70 -4.93 -6.81
CA LEU A 341 -0.87 -6.10 -6.55
C LEU A 341 -1.67 -7.35 -6.92
N SER A 342 -1.20 -8.13 -7.88
CA SER A 342 -1.93 -9.28 -8.41
C SER A 342 -1.03 -10.48 -8.67
N THR A 343 -1.64 -11.67 -8.71
CA THR A 343 -1.08 -12.89 -9.31
C THR A 343 -1.66 -13.08 -10.70
N LEU A 344 -1.33 -14.18 -11.39
CA LEU A 344 -1.84 -14.48 -12.73
C LEU A 344 -3.38 -14.53 -12.80
N GLU A 345 -4.05 -14.97 -11.74
CA GLU A 345 -5.50 -15.23 -11.73
C GLU A 345 -6.28 -14.43 -10.68
N SER A 346 -5.59 -13.71 -9.80
CA SER A 346 -6.22 -13.13 -8.63
C SER A 346 -5.60 -11.78 -8.23
N THR A 347 -6.40 -10.92 -7.63
CA THR A 347 -5.93 -9.68 -7.00
C THR A 347 -5.56 -9.97 -5.53
N VAL A 348 -4.31 -9.68 -5.14
CA VAL A 348 -3.88 -9.74 -3.73
C VAL A 348 -4.36 -8.49 -3.00
N ALA A 349 -4.12 -7.31 -3.59
CA ALA A 349 -4.64 -6.04 -3.09
C ALA A 349 -4.75 -5.02 -4.22
N SER A 350 -5.72 -4.13 -4.14
CA SER A 350 -5.79 -2.94 -4.99
C SER A 350 -6.25 -1.73 -4.20
N LEU A 351 -5.79 -0.56 -4.62
CA LEU A 351 -6.12 0.72 -4.03
C LEU A 351 -6.31 1.73 -5.16
N ASP A 352 -7.50 2.32 -5.27
CA ASP A 352 -7.79 3.25 -6.36
C ASP A 352 -7.07 4.58 -6.17
N LEU A 353 -7.05 5.10 -4.93
CA LEU A 353 -6.40 6.37 -4.65
C LEU A 353 -5.77 6.40 -3.27
N MET A 354 -4.50 6.85 -3.19
CA MET A 354 -3.84 7.24 -1.95
C MET A 354 -3.35 8.69 -2.05
N THR A 355 -3.69 9.51 -1.06
CA THR A 355 -3.25 10.91 -1.00
C THR A 355 -2.65 11.26 0.35
N ILE A 356 -1.55 12.00 0.30
CA ILE A 356 -0.98 12.76 1.42
C ILE A 356 -0.82 14.19 0.91
N ASP A 357 -1.66 15.11 1.36
CA ASP A 357 -1.64 16.48 0.87
C ASP A 357 -0.53 17.32 1.51
N THR A 358 -0.17 17.01 2.74
CA THR A 358 0.89 17.71 3.45
C THR A 358 1.63 16.74 4.36
N LEU A 359 2.90 16.52 4.07
CA LEU A 359 3.88 15.86 4.93
C LEU A 359 4.97 16.88 5.26
N ALA A 360 4.96 17.46 6.43
CA ALA A 360 6.00 18.35 6.90
C ALA A 360 7.14 17.55 7.52
N ILE A 361 8.37 17.75 7.07
CA ILE A 361 9.58 17.09 7.60
C ILE A 361 10.53 18.16 8.09
N ASN A 362 11.05 18.00 9.31
CA ASN A 362 12.08 18.84 9.85
C ASN A 362 13.18 17.99 10.48
N VAL A 363 14.43 18.37 10.24
CA VAL A 363 15.62 17.79 10.89
C VAL A 363 16.37 18.93 11.53
N ASP A 364 16.71 18.78 12.80
CA ASP A 364 17.50 19.80 13.51
C ASP A 364 19.02 19.48 13.47
N LYS A 365 19.81 20.33 14.12
CA LYS A 365 21.27 20.20 14.20
C LYS A 365 21.75 18.93 14.92
N ASP A 366 20.92 18.34 15.75
CA ASP A 366 21.21 17.11 16.50
C ASP A 366 20.72 15.87 15.72
N LEU A 367 20.34 16.05 14.44
CA LEU A 367 19.78 15.05 13.51
C LEU A 367 18.46 14.43 14.00
N ILE A 368 17.74 15.13 14.87
CA ILE A 368 16.43 14.70 15.32
C ILE A 368 15.43 14.97 14.21
N VAL A 369 14.82 13.89 13.71
CA VAL A 369 13.79 13.96 12.65
C VAL A 369 12.41 14.12 13.29
N THR A 370 11.67 15.11 12.84
CA THR A 370 10.24 15.26 13.11
C THR A 370 9.47 15.25 11.81
N ALA A 371 8.34 14.55 11.78
CA ALA A 371 7.47 14.53 10.61
C ALA A 371 6.00 14.64 11.05
N ALA A 372 5.21 15.39 10.29
CA ALA A 372 3.79 15.55 10.55
C ALA A 372 3.01 15.39 9.24
N ILE A 373 1.92 14.62 9.27
CA ILE A 373 0.97 14.47 8.17
C ILE A 373 -0.39 14.91 8.68
N ASP A 374 -0.99 15.88 8.02
CA ASP A 374 -2.34 16.34 8.38
C ASP A 374 -3.37 15.26 8.09
N GLU A 375 -3.32 14.68 6.88
CA GLU A 375 -4.24 13.65 6.44
C GLU A 375 -3.57 12.68 5.45
N LEU A 376 -3.75 11.39 5.69
CA LEU A 376 -3.52 10.29 4.75
C LEU A 376 -4.88 9.67 4.42
N ALA A 377 -5.31 9.74 3.17
CA ALA A 377 -6.55 9.14 2.70
C ALA A 377 -6.27 7.98 1.75
N LEU A 378 -6.97 6.85 1.99
CA LEU A 378 -6.99 5.65 1.15
C LEU A 378 -8.42 5.45 0.65
N ARG A 379 -8.63 5.28 -0.66
CA ARG A 379 -9.96 5.09 -1.25
C ARG A 379 -10.02 3.82 -2.06
N ASP A 380 -11.17 3.14 -1.97
CA ASP A 380 -11.50 1.90 -2.69
C ASP A 380 -10.41 0.84 -2.51
N LEU A 381 -10.05 0.60 -1.23
CA LEU A 381 -9.15 -0.49 -0.86
C LEU A 381 -9.87 -1.82 -1.01
N LEU A 382 -9.31 -2.72 -1.80
CA LEU A 382 -9.77 -4.09 -1.95
C LEU A 382 -8.63 -5.04 -1.60
N VAL A 383 -8.95 -6.08 -0.81
CA VAL A 383 -7.98 -7.10 -0.43
C VAL A 383 -8.52 -8.48 -0.80
N SER A 384 -7.70 -9.25 -1.47
CA SER A 384 -7.92 -10.67 -1.74
C SER A 384 -9.18 -10.94 -2.55
N LYS A 385 -9.07 -10.91 -3.88
CA LYS A 385 -10.16 -11.21 -4.81
C LYS A 385 -9.75 -12.28 -5.80
N THR A 386 -10.52 -13.33 -5.89
CA THR A 386 -10.39 -14.37 -6.91
C THR A 386 -11.39 -14.16 -8.07
N ALA A 387 -11.22 -14.88 -9.16
CA ALA A 387 -12.15 -14.78 -10.29
C ALA A 387 -13.57 -15.31 -9.99
N THR A 388 -13.71 -16.19 -8.98
CA THR A 388 -14.94 -16.93 -8.72
C THR A 388 -15.62 -16.56 -7.41
N GLN A 389 -14.94 -15.86 -6.52
CA GLN A 389 -15.45 -15.52 -5.19
C GLN A 389 -15.36 -14.01 -4.93
N PRO A 390 -16.25 -13.48 -4.06
CA PRO A 390 -16.18 -12.08 -3.65
C PRO A 390 -14.86 -11.78 -2.91
N PRO A 391 -14.41 -10.53 -2.93
CA PRO A 391 -13.21 -10.16 -2.18
C PRO A 391 -13.38 -10.41 -0.67
N LEU A 392 -12.25 -10.70 -0.02
CA LEU A 392 -12.24 -10.87 1.43
C LEU A 392 -12.59 -9.56 2.15
N TYR A 393 -12.11 -8.44 1.62
CA TYR A 393 -12.33 -7.12 2.21
C TYR A 393 -12.41 -6.04 1.12
N GLU A 394 -13.39 -5.15 1.24
CA GLU A 394 -13.57 -3.94 0.44
C GLU A 394 -13.89 -2.78 1.38
N ASN A 395 -13.22 -1.65 1.19
CA ASN A 395 -13.45 -0.44 1.98
C ASN A 395 -13.52 0.78 1.07
N GLU A 396 -14.55 1.62 1.23
CA GLU A 396 -14.75 2.81 0.41
C GLU A 396 -13.69 3.89 0.70
N GLN A 397 -13.35 4.08 1.97
CA GLN A 397 -12.35 5.06 2.38
C GLN A 397 -11.82 4.77 3.79
N THR A 398 -10.53 4.94 3.98
CA THR A 398 -9.88 5.04 5.29
C THR A 398 -9.14 6.36 5.36
N VAL A 399 -9.39 7.14 6.41
CA VAL A 399 -8.73 8.42 6.65
C VAL A 399 -7.96 8.35 7.96
N ILE A 400 -6.67 8.65 7.89
CA ILE A 400 -5.78 8.76 9.05
C ILE A 400 -5.35 10.21 9.16
N SER A 401 -5.70 10.88 10.24
CA SER A 401 -5.44 12.31 10.45
C SER A 401 -4.61 12.58 11.69
N GLY A 402 -3.84 13.66 11.63
CA GLY A 402 -3.00 14.11 12.74
C GLY A 402 -1.89 13.13 13.07
N ILE A 403 -1.13 12.67 12.06
CA ILE A 403 0.04 11.79 12.25
C ILE A 403 1.25 12.69 12.59
N ASP A 404 1.88 12.44 13.72
CA ASP A 404 3.07 13.17 14.19
C ASP A 404 4.16 12.17 14.61
N TRP A 405 5.37 12.34 14.07
CA TRP A 405 6.53 11.57 14.42
C TRP A 405 7.55 12.45 15.12
N ARG A 406 7.88 12.14 16.37
CA ARG A 406 8.90 12.81 17.18
C ARG A 406 9.59 11.85 18.14
N ASN A 407 10.89 11.93 18.28
CA ASN A 407 11.62 11.20 19.32
C ASN A 407 11.25 9.72 19.38
N ASN A 408 11.24 9.03 18.25
CA ASN A 408 10.84 7.62 18.12
C ASN A 408 9.40 7.32 18.60
N HIS A 409 8.54 8.34 18.63
CA HIS A 409 7.14 8.22 18.95
C HIS A 409 6.27 8.59 17.75
N LEU A 410 5.38 7.68 17.34
CA LEU A 410 4.35 7.87 16.34
C LEU A 410 3.01 8.18 17.05
N ALA A 411 2.55 9.41 16.98
CA ALA A 411 1.23 9.80 17.46
C ALA A 411 0.24 9.88 16.28
N ILE A 412 -0.94 9.31 16.44
CA ILE A 412 -2.04 9.38 15.48
C ILE A 412 -3.24 9.95 16.21
N GLU A 413 -3.83 11.02 15.68
CA GLU A 413 -5.00 11.63 16.31
C GLU A 413 -6.25 10.81 16.03
N THR A 414 -6.55 10.51 14.77
CA THR A 414 -7.77 9.78 14.42
C THR A 414 -7.54 8.84 13.24
N ILE A 415 -8.06 7.61 13.36
CA ILE A 415 -8.27 6.69 12.25
C ILE A 415 -9.78 6.59 12.04
N THR A 416 -10.27 7.07 10.90
CA THR A 416 -11.69 6.99 10.50
C THR A 416 -11.84 5.95 9.42
N LEU A 417 -12.61 4.91 9.71
CA LEU A 417 -12.96 3.86 8.78
C LEU A 417 -14.36 4.16 8.23
N HIS A 418 -14.48 4.31 6.93
CA HIS A 418 -15.77 4.44 6.23
C HIS A 418 -16.35 3.06 5.94
N PRO A 419 -17.58 2.96 5.39
CA PRO A 419 -18.23 1.68 5.14
C PRO A 419 -17.32 0.65 4.47
N PHE A 420 -17.36 -0.55 4.98
CA PHE A 420 -16.64 -1.68 4.39
C PHE A 420 -17.51 -2.93 4.28
N LYS A 421 -17.10 -3.82 3.40
CA LYS A 421 -17.66 -5.16 3.28
C LYS A 421 -16.56 -6.20 3.47
N SER A 422 -16.84 -7.23 4.24
CA SER A 422 -15.95 -8.38 4.41
C SER A 422 -16.69 -9.66 4.15
N ASN A 423 -16.10 -10.57 3.36
CA ASN A 423 -16.66 -11.89 3.10
C ASN A 423 -15.70 -12.95 3.68
N VAL A 424 -16.07 -13.53 4.81
CA VAL A 424 -15.29 -14.58 5.48
C VAL A 424 -15.89 -15.93 5.08
N LEU A 425 -15.27 -16.60 4.11
CA LEU A 425 -15.76 -17.83 3.50
C LEU A 425 -14.88 -19.02 3.91
N LEU A 426 -15.36 -19.85 4.84
CA LEU A 426 -14.66 -21.04 5.30
C LEU A 426 -15.12 -22.28 4.52
N ASN A 427 -14.19 -23.10 4.05
CA ASN A 427 -14.47 -24.41 3.47
C ASN A 427 -14.68 -25.49 4.55
N ALA A 428 -14.92 -26.73 4.12
CA ALA A 428 -15.09 -27.86 5.02
C ALA A 428 -13.90 -28.13 5.96
N ASN A 429 -12.70 -27.64 5.63
CA ASN A 429 -11.48 -27.74 6.44
C ASN A 429 -11.21 -26.49 7.30
N LYS A 430 -12.16 -25.57 7.41
CA LYS A 430 -12.05 -24.29 8.13
C LYS A 430 -10.99 -23.34 7.56
N GLN A 431 -10.65 -23.49 6.27
CA GLN A 431 -9.70 -22.59 5.59
C GLN A 431 -10.47 -21.50 4.84
N LEU A 432 -9.96 -20.29 4.84
CA LEU A 432 -10.49 -19.17 4.05
C LEU A 432 -10.31 -19.48 2.55
N THR A 433 -11.42 -19.53 1.81
CA THR A 433 -11.42 -19.89 0.39
C THR A 433 -11.14 -18.70 -0.53
N ASN A 434 -11.38 -17.51 -0.06
CA ASN A 434 -11.16 -16.26 -0.79
C ASN A 434 -9.92 -15.47 -0.29
N LEU A 435 -9.03 -16.13 0.46
CA LEU A 435 -7.74 -15.56 0.84
C LEU A 435 -6.72 -15.88 -0.26
N VAL A 436 -6.19 -14.82 -0.89
CA VAL A 436 -5.10 -14.88 -1.85
C VAL A 436 -3.82 -14.47 -1.14
N LEU A 437 -2.90 -15.38 -0.98
CA LEU A 437 -1.57 -15.08 -0.43
C LEU A 437 -0.59 -14.86 -1.58
N PRO A 438 0.35 -13.90 -1.45
CA PRO A 438 1.45 -13.84 -2.40
C PRO A 438 2.24 -15.15 -2.36
N PRO A 439 2.78 -15.61 -3.50
CA PRO A 439 3.59 -16.81 -3.53
C PRO A 439 4.73 -16.69 -2.51
N SER A 440 4.84 -17.67 -1.62
CA SER A 440 5.97 -17.73 -0.68
C SER A 440 7.24 -17.98 -1.49
N SER A 441 8.17 -17.04 -1.50
CA SER A 441 9.54 -17.37 -1.84
C SER A 441 10.01 -18.43 -0.84
N GLU A 442 10.24 -19.68 -1.29
CA GLU A 442 11.00 -20.63 -0.49
C GLU A 442 12.37 -20.00 -0.26
N VAL A 443 12.54 -19.40 0.91
CA VAL A 443 13.87 -19.03 1.38
C VAL A 443 14.59 -20.38 1.58
N ASN A 444 15.36 -20.78 0.58
CA ASN A 444 16.35 -21.83 0.78
C ASN A 444 17.22 -21.37 1.97
N ASN A 445 17.02 -22.00 3.11
CA ASN A 445 17.91 -21.91 4.25
C ASN A 445 19.24 -22.60 3.88
N GLU A 446 19.93 -22.12 2.87
CA GLU A 446 21.37 -22.30 2.79
C GLU A 446 21.97 -21.37 3.84
N GLN A 447 22.59 -21.99 4.82
CA GLN A 447 23.28 -21.35 5.92
C GLN A 447 24.15 -20.20 5.39
N VAL A 448 23.66 -18.98 5.58
CA VAL A 448 24.53 -17.81 5.51
C VAL A 448 25.47 -17.96 6.72
N GLU A 449 26.71 -18.39 6.46
CA GLU A 449 27.80 -18.24 7.41
C GLU A 449 27.87 -16.75 7.78
N THR A 450 27.34 -16.41 8.93
CA THR A 450 27.46 -15.08 9.51
C THR A 450 28.93 -14.81 9.78
N ALA A 451 29.57 -14.03 8.91
CA ALA A 451 30.76 -13.30 9.31
C ALA A 451 30.36 -12.43 10.53
N PRO A 452 31.22 -12.30 11.55
CA PRO A 452 30.89 -11.50 12.71
C PRO A 452 30.86 -10.03 12.30
N GLU A 453 29.66 -9.52 12.03
CA GLU A 453 29.39 -8.09 11.98
C GLU A 453 29.62 -7.55 13.41
N VAL A 454 30.63 -6.71 13.55
CA VAL A 454 30.78 -5.85 14.73
C VAL A 454 29.64 -4.83 14.65
N VAL A 455 28.45 -5.24 15.07
CA VAL A 455 27.35 -4.33 15.34
C VAL A 455 27.77 -3.56 16.60
N THR A 456 28.21 -2.34 16.42
CA THR A 456 28.17 -1.37 17.50
C THR A 456 26.70 -1.23 17.87
N GLU A 457 26.28 -1.78 19.00
CA GLU A 457 24.98 -1.54 19.62
C GLU A 457 24.86 -0.02 19.86
N LEU A 458 24.33 0.68 18.88
CA LEU A 458 23.61 1.91 19.12
C LEU A 458 22.35 1.45 19.89
N GLU A 459 22.22 1.83 21.15
CA GLU A 459 20.97 1.68 21.91
C GLU A 459 19.87 2.41 21.17
N THR A 460 19.22 1.74 20.22
CA THR A 460 18.04 2.27 19.54
C THR A 460 16.90 2.24 20.54
N GLN A 461 16.46 3.42 20.97
CA GLN A 461 15.27 3.52 21.81
C GLN A 461 14.10 2.87 21.05
N PRO A 462 13.29 2.04 21.73
CA PRO A 462 12.16 1.37 21.08
C PRO A 462 11.17 2.40 20.52
N VAL A 463 10.63 2.10 19.35
CA VAL A 463 9.56 2.90 18.75
C VAL A 463 8.30 2.73 19.57
N THR A 464 7.67 3.86 19.91
CA THR A 464 6.39 3.90 20.63
C THR A 464 5.28 4.45 19.74
N ILE A 465 4.05 4.04 20.01
CA ILE A 465 2.87 4.46 19.23
C ILE A 465 1.75 4.93 20.15
N SER A 466 1.03 5.95 19.73
CA SER A 466 -0.23 6.34 20.36
C SER A 466 -1.30 6.62 19.32
N LEU A 467 -2.54 6.23 19.63
CA LEU A 467 -3.73 6.48 18.83
C LEU A 467 -4.81 7.05 19.76
N LYS A 468 -5.24 8.29 19.53
CA LYS A 468 -6.24 8.95 20.35
C LYS A 468 -7.64 8.44 20.07
N GLN A 469 -8.00 8.21 18.79
CA GLN A 469 -9.32 7.73 18.40
C GLN A 469 -9.28 6.86 17.15
N PHE A 470 -9.89 5.70 17.23
CA PHE A 470 -10.34 4.88 16.10
C PHE A 470 -11.87 4.86 16.06
N LYS A 471 -12.46 5.04 14.89
CA LYS A 471 -13.91 4.99 14.73
C LYS A 471 -14.35 4.51 13.35
N LEU A 472 -15.47 3.79 13.33
CA LEU A 472 -16.26 3.53 12.13
C LEU A 472 -17.28 4.65 11.97
N VAL A 473 -17.40 5.19 10.76
CA VAL A 473 -18.47 6.12 10.35
C VAL A 473 -19.46 5.35 9.49
N ASP A 474 -20.73 5.54 9.72
CA ASP A 474 -21.83 4.74 9.13
C ASP A 474 -21.77 3.26 9.55
N SER A 475 -22.05 2.32 8.66
CA SER A 475 -22.08 0.91 8.98
C SER A 475 -21.25 0.08 8.03
N ALA A 476 -20.82 -1.09 8.49
CA ALA A 476 -20.08 -2.06 7.71
C ALA A 476 -20.75 -3.43 7.73
N ASP A 477 -20.60 -4.20 6.67
CA ASP A 477 -21.21 -5.51 6.53
C ASP A 477 -20.14 -6.61 6.51
N VAL A 478 -20.34 -7.64 7.33
CA VAL A 478 -19.54 -8.87 7.32
C VAL A 478 -20.44 -10.03 6.95
N LEU A 479 -20.16 -10.71 5.84
CA LEU A 479 -20.79 -11.96 5.45
C LEU A 479 -19.90 -13.11 5.92
N PHE A 480 -20.37 -13.84 6.93
CA PHE A 480 -19.71 -15.03 7.43
C PHE A 480 -20.38 -16.28 6.88
N SER A 481 -19.60 -17.15 6.21
CA SER A 481 -20.09 -18.45 5.69
C SER A 481 -19.13 -19.55 6.12
N ASP A 482 -19.65 -20.55 6.81
CA ASP A 482 -18.88 -21.71 7.28
C ASP A 482 -19.47 -23.01 6.73
N GLN A 483 -18.70 -23.66 5.85
CA GLN A 483 -19.05 -24.96 5.25
C GLN A 483 -18.48 -26.15 6.05
N SER A 484 -17.76 -25.90 7.13
CA SER A 484 -17.25 -26.99 8.00
C SER A 484 -18.32 -27.62 8.88
N VAL A 485 -19.49 -27.00 8.96
CA VAL A 485 -20.65 -27.47 9.72
C VAL A 485 -21.80 -27.84 8.78
N SER A 486 -22.69 -28.71 9.24
CA SER A 486 -23.85 -29.18 8.48
C SER A 486 -25.18 -28.93 9.23
N PRO A 487 -26.15 -28.21 8.62
CA PRO A 487 -26.03 -27.46 7.35
C PRO A 487 -25.01 -26.32 7.44
N ALA A 488 -24.48 -25.88 6.28
CA ALA A 488 -23.53 -24.73 6.25
C ALA A 488 -24.13 -23.50 6.93
N PHE A 489 -23.34 -22.88 7.81
CA PHE A 489 -23.75 -21.66 8.52
C PHE A 489 -23.49 -20.42 7.65
N ASN A 490 -24.50 -19.56 7.52
CA ASN A 490 -24.40 -18.30 6.81
C ASN A 490 -25.06 -17.22 7.63
N GLN A 491 -24.28 -16.18 7.97
CA GLN A 491 -24.73 -15.05 8.75
C GLN A 491 -24.21 -13.73 8.17
N LYS A 492 -25.13 -12.79 7.94
CA LYS A 492 -24.77 -11.41 7.72
C LYS A 492 -24.70 -10.71 9.09
N ILE A 493 -23.61 -10.00 9.33
CA ILE A 493 -23.40 -9.18 10.52
C ILE A 493 -23.21 -7.76 10.04
N THR A 494 -24.04 -6.82 10.50
CA THR A 494 -23.86 -5.40 10.23
C THR A 494 -23.26 -4.74 11.47
N ILE A 495 -22.07 -4.16 11.32
CA ILE A 495 -21.39 -3.41 12.37
C ILE A 495 -21.91 -1.97 12.28
N THR A 496 -22.65 -1.53 13.27
CA THR A 496 -23.25 -0.18 13.32
C THR A 496 -22.40 0.82 14.11
N GLN A 497 -21.50 0.32 14.96
CA GLN A 497 -20.53 1.10 15.70
C GLN A 497 -19.26 0.27 15.91
N LEU A 498 -18.11 0.93 15.77
CA LEU A 498 -16.80 0.37 16.15
C LEU A 498 -15.92 1.53 16.58
N MET A 499 -15.37 1.46 17.78
CA MET A 499 -14.52 2.50 18.33
C MET A 499 -13.44 1.95 19.27
N ALA A 500 -12.31 2.64 19.31
CA ALA A 500 -11.30 2.50 20.36
C ALA A 500 -10.66 3.87 20.61
N GLN A 501 -10.22 4.12 21.85
CA GLN A 501 -9.69 5.43 22.25
C GLN A 501 -8.47 5.28 23.16
N ASP A 502 -7.64 6.34 23.15
CA ASP A 502 -6.54 6.54 24.09
C ASP A 502 -5.58 5.35 24.20
N ILE A 503 -5.23 4.75 23.05
CA ILE A 503 -4.25 3.68 22.96
C ILE A 503 -2.85 4.31 22.98
N ASP A 504 -1.99 3.97 23.96
CA ASP A 504 -0.63 4.52 24.09
C ASP A 504 0.33 3.47 24.62
N SER A 505 1.29 3.05 23.78
CA SER A 505 2.29 2.04 24.15
C SER A 505 3.27 2.48 25.24
N ARG A 506 3.30 3.77 25.60
CA ARG A 506 4.10 4.30 26.71
C ARG A 506 3.40 4.16 28.06
N GLN A 507 2.10 3.86 28.04
CA GLN A 507 1.25 3.76 29.22
C GLN A 507 0.71 2.33 29.34
N THR A 508 1.60 1.41 29.66
CA THR A 508 1.34 -0.03 29.64
C THR A 508 0.20 -0.48 30.55
N ASP A 509 0.01 0.21 31.68
CA ASP A 509 -0.99 -0.14 32.70
C ASP A 509 -2.32 0.62 32.56
N VAL A 510 -2.41 1.56 31.58
CA VAL A 510 -3.63 2.34 31.35
C VAL A 510 -4.56 1.59 30.43
N GLN A 511 -5.80 1.44 30.85
CA GLN A 511 -6.83 0.80 30.03
C GLN A 511 -7.38 1.77 28.99
N SER A 512 -7.40 1.34 27.74
CA SER A 512 -7.96 2.03 26.58
C SER A 512 -9.40 1.56 26.36
N PRO A 513 -10.39 2.47 26.35
CA PRO A 513 -11.79 2.09 26.10
C PRO A 513 -12.00 1.65 24.65
N PHE A 514 -12.85 0.65 24.48
CA PHE A 514 -13.30 0.16 23.17
C PHE A 514 -14.78 -0.17 23.20
N GLY A 515 -15.40 -0.16 22.01
CA GLY A 515 -16.82 -0.51 21.89
C GLY A 515 -17.19 -0.93 20.47
N ALA A 516 -18.19 -1.81 20.39
CA ALA A 516 -18.77 -2.25 19.13
C ALA A 516 -20.28 -2.48 19.28
N SER A 517 -21.02 -2.19 18.21
CA SER A 517 -22.43 -2.55 18.10
C SER A 517 -22.66 -3.34 16.83
N LEU A 518 -23.23 -4.53 16.95
CA LEU A 518 -23.43 -5.49 15.89
C LEU A 518 -24.92 -5.78 15.72
N ALA A 519 -25.41 -5.88 14.51
CA ALA A 519 -26.75 -6.35 14.20
C ALA A 519 -26.65 -7.64 13.34
N PHE A 520 -27.37 -8.68 13.74
CA PHE A 520 -27.39 -9.96 13.01
C PHE A 520 -28.62 -10.07 12.09
N ASP A 521 -29.67 -9.39 12.45
CA ASP A 521 -30.88 -9.16 11.66
C ASP A 521 -31.56 -7.85 12.12
N GLU A 522 -32.83 -7.64 11.78
CA GLU A 522 -33.55 -6.40 12.15
C GLU A 522 -33.78 -6.25 13.65
N HIS A 523 -33.66 -7.34 14.42
CA HIS A 523 -33.99 -7.37 15.85
C HIS A 523 -32.86 -7.90 16.74
N ALA A 524 -32.08 -8.84 16.22
CA ALA A 524 -30.97 -9.42 16.96
C ALA A 524 -29.74 -8.48 16.91
N SER A 525 -29.27 -8.09 18.07
CA SER A 525 -28.14 -7.20 18.21
C SER A 525 -27.21 -7.61 19.35
N THR A 526 -25.98 -7.12 19.28
CA THR A 526 -25.00 -7.22 20.37
C THR A 526 -24.30 -5.90 20.54
N VAL A 527 -24.25 -5.43 21.77
CA VAL A 527 -23.45 -4.28 22.18
C VAL A 527 -22.29 -4.79 23.01
N VAL A 528 -21.10 -4.36 22.67
CA VAL A 528 -19.84 -4.66 23.37
C VAL A 528 -19.25 -3.35 23.83
N ASP A 529 -18.94 -3.23 25.10
CA ASP A 529 -18.15 -2.14 25.65
C ASP A 529 -17.13 -2.66 26.66
N GLY A 530 -16.02 -1.97 26.76
CA GLY A 530 -14.95 -2.40 27.66
C GLY A 530 -13.77 -1.46 27.64
N ALA A 531 -12.75 -1.84 28.37
CA ALA A 531 -11.46 -1.19 28.35
C ALA A 531 -10.36 -2.24 28.55
N ILE A 532 -9.25 -2.07 27.83
CA ILE A 532 -8.13 -3.01 27.82
C ILE A 532 -6.81 -2.26 27.95
N ALA A 533 -5.86 -2.81 28.73
CA ALA A 533 -4.47 -2.36 28.73
C ALA A 533 -3.68 -3.16 27.65
N PRO A 534 -3.57 -2.63 26.41
CA PRO A 534 -3.12 -3.46 25.28
C PRO A 534 -1.60 -3.73 25.27
N PHE A 535 -0.83 -3.02 26.08
CA PHE A 535 0.62 -3.10 26.15
C PHE A 535 1.15 -3.56 27.50
N GLY A 536 0.25 -3.99 28.41
CA GLY A 536 0.65 -4.55 29.71
C GLY A 536 1.37 -5.88 29.55
N GLU A 537 2.27 -6.22 30.46
CA GLU A 537 2.90 -7.55 30.51
C GLU A 537 1.87 -8.66 30.76
N LYS A 538 0.78 -8.31 31.44
CA LYS A 538 -0.35 -9.16 31.75
C LYS A 538 -1.63 -8.53 31.25
N LEU A 539 -2.61 -9.37 30.90
CA LEU A 539 -3.91 -8.90 30.47
C LEU A 539 -4.68 -8.23 31.61
N ASN A 540 -5.00 -6.98 31.42
CA ASN A 540 -5.92 -6.20 32.26
C ASN A 540 -7.04 -5.67 31.38
N MET A 541 -8.29 -6.13 31.62
CA MET A 541 -9.42 -5.81 30.75
C MET A 541 -10.75 -5.84 31.51
N THR A 542 -11.61 -4.90 31.24
CA THR A 542 -13.02 -4.99 31.55
C THR A 542 -13.83 -5.20 30.27
N LEU A 543 -14.83 -6.07 30.28
CA LEU A 543 -15.65 -6.36 29.11
C LEU A 543 -17.11 -6.55 29.54
N ASN A 544 -18.00 -5.82 28.87
CA ASN A 544 -19.44 -6.03 28.93
C ASN A 544 -19.95 -6.40 27.54
N VAL A 545 -20.75 -7.42 27.46
CA VAL A 545 -21.45 -7.83 26.24
C VAL A 545 -22.93 -7.94 26.56
N ASP A 546 -23.78 -7.28 25.81
CA ASP A 546 -25.22 -7.40 25.88
C ASP A 546 -25.77 -7.85 24.52
N MET A 547 -26.09 -9.14 24.40
CA MET A 547 -26.64 -9.77 23.20
C MET A 547 -28.12 -10.00 23.41
N THR A 548 -28.93 -9.61 22.47
CA THR A 548 -30.38 -9.72 22.52
C THR A 548 -30.96 -10.39 21.27
N GLU A 549 -31.95 -11.25 21.46
CA GLU A 549 -32.80 -11.86 20.43
C GLU A 549 -32.06 -12.65 19.35
N LEU A 550 -30.84 -13.16 19.60
CA LEU A 550 -30.13 -13.97 18.61
C LEU A 550 -30.91 -15.27 18.33
N SER A 551 -31.25 -15.54 17.08
CA SER A 551 -31.98 -16.73 16.67
C SER A 551 -31.19 -18.01 16.92
N LEU A 552 -31.74 -18.94 17.70
CA LEU A 552 -31.11 -20.23 18.06
C LEU A 552 -31.02 -21.23 16.90
N PRO A 553 -32.04 -21.39 16.03
CA PRO A 553 -32.03 -22.43 14.98
C PRO A 553 -30.77 -22.44 14.09
N PRO A 554 -30.22 -21.31 13.62
CA PRO A 554 -28.98 -21.31 12.83
C PRO A 554 -27.78 -21.86 13.60
N LEU A 555 -27.73 -21.66 14.93
CA LEU A 555 -26.65 -22.12 15.79
C LEU A 555 -26.62 -23.67 15.97
N SER A 556 -27.71 -24.35 15.62
CA SER A 556 -27.77 -25.83 15.67
C SER A 556 -26.63 -26.48 14.89
N ALA A 557 -26.18 -25.88 13.80
CA ALA A 557 -25.05 -26.40 13.00
C ALA A 557 -23.78 -26.61 13.84
N TYR A 558 -23.51 -25.73 14.80
CA TYR A 558 -22.36 -25.82 15.71
C TYR A 558 -22.66 -26.66 16.96
N LEU A 559 -23.89 -26.56 17.47
CA LEU A 559 -24.24 -27.13 18.76
C LEU A 559 -24.63 -28.61 18.68
N ARG A 560 -25.08 -29.10 17.52
CA ARG A 560 -25.47 -30.47 17.30
C ARG A 560 -24.43 -31.50 17.74
N THR A 561 -23.18 -31.28 17.35
CA THR A 561 -22.06 -32.17 17.68
C THR A 561 -21.75 -32.23 19.17
N VAL A 562 -22.11 -31.21 19.92
CA VAL A 562 -21.81 -31.04 21.35
C VAL A 562 -23.04 -31.39 22.19
N LEU A 563 -24.22 -30.95 21.77
CA LEU A 563 -25.45 -31.07 22.56
C LEU A 563 -26.33 -32.24 22.12
N GLY A 564 -26.12 -32.79 20.91
CA GLY A 564 -26.88 -33.96 20.40
C GLY A 564 -28.31 -33.65 19.94
N PHE A 565 -28.70 -32.36 19.78
CA PHE A 565 -30.01 -31.94 19.33
C PHE A 565 -29.97 -30.63 18.54
N ASP A 566 -31.07 -30.38 17.82
CA ASP A 566 -31.27 -29.12 17.08
C ASP A 566 -32.25 -28.21 17.78
N PHE A 567 -32.06 -26.90 17.65
CA PHE A 567 -33.06 -25.94 18.01
C PHE A 567 -34.09 -25.77 16.87
N LEU A 568 -35.35 -26.11 17.13
CA LEU A 568 -36.45 -25.88 16.18
C LEU A 568 -36.97 -24.45 16.24
N SER A 569 -36.86 -23.82 17.40
CA SER A 569 -37.23 -22.41 17.64
C SER A 569 -36.44 -21.85 18.80
N GLY A 570 -36.56 -20.54 19.00
CA GLY A 570 -36.07 -19.84 20.17
C GLY A 570 -35.07 -18.74 19.88
N GLN A 571 -34.87 -17.92 20.88
CA GLN A 571 -33.94 -16.79 20.90
C GLN A 571 -32.99 -16.90 22.09
N LEU A 572 -31.77 -16.44 21.87
CA LEU A 572 -30.73 -16.33 22.88
C LEU A 572 -30.57 -14.85 23.26
N ASP A 573 -30.68 -14.55 24.51
CA ASP A 573 -30.14 -13.35 25.13
C ASP A 573 -28.91 -13.74 25.94
N ASN A 574 -27.86 -12.95 25.90
CA ASN A 574 -26.70 -13.23 26.70
C ASN A 574 -26.06 -11.93 27.22
N LYS A 575 -25.90 -11.87 28.53
CA LYS A 575 -25.22 -10.78 29.21
C LYS A 575 -23.92 -11.29 29.83
N ILE A 576 -22.80 -10.75 29.39
CA ILE A 576 -21.48 -11.12 29.91
C ILE A 576 -20.88 -9.91 30.59
N THR A 577 -20.37 -10.09 31.79
CA THR A 577 -19.60 -9.10 32.52
C THR A 577 -18.29 -9.77 32.97
N LEU A 578 -17.16 -9.28 32.46
CA LEU A 578 -15.84 -9.81 32.78
C LEU A 578 -14.93 -8.70 33.33
N ASN A 579 -14.16 -9.06 34.32
CA ASN A 579 -13.05 -8.28 34.83
C ASN A 579 -11.81 -9.19 34.86
N ILE A 580 -10.76 -8.80 34.15
CA ILE A 580 -9.49 -9.51 34.10
C ILE A 580 -8.45 -8.61 34.72
N VAL A 581 -7.76 -9.11 35.72
CA VAL A 581 -6.68 -8.39 36.42
C VAL A 581 -5.49 -9.33 36.50
N ASP A 582 -4.38 -8.96 35.91
CA ASP A 582 -3.13 -9.74 35.94
C ASP A 582 -3.33 -11.20 35.44
N ASP A 583 -4.09 -11.38 34.34
CA ASP A 583 -4.45 -12.65 33.70
C ASP A 583 -5.50 -13.49 34.50
N GLU A 584 -5.94 -13.01 35.64
CA GLU A 584 -6.98 -13.66 36.43
C GLU A 584 -8.36 -13.09 36.08
N LEU A 585 -9.23 -13.95 35.59
CA LEU A 585 -10.57 -13.64 35.16
C LEU A 585 -11.57 -13.84 36.32
N ASP A 586 -12.42 -12.83 36.55
CA ASP A 586 -13.58 -12.89 37.42
C ASP A 586 -14.78 -12.26 36.69
N GLY A 587 -15.91 -12.93 36.70
CA GLY A 587 -17.10 -12.42 36.04
C GLY A 587 -18.26 -13.43 36.03
N GLU A 588 -19.25 -13.05 35.24
CA GLU A 588 -20.43 -13.94 35.04
C GLU A 588 -21.00 -13.79 33.62
N THR A 589 -21.70 -14.84 33.19
CA THR A 589 -22.59 -14.76 32.03
C THR A 589 -24.00 -15.14 32.42
N VAL A 590 -24.97 -14.33 31.99
CA VAL A 590 -26.39 -14.61 32.15
C VAL A 590 -26.95 -15.01 30.79
N ILE A 591 -27.29 -16.28 30.64
CA ILE A 591 -27.81 -16.89 29.43
C ILE A 591 -29.34 -17.00 29.55
N GLY A 592 -30.06 -16.29 28.68
CA GLY A 592 -31.50 -16.38 28.54
C GLY A 592 -31.89 -17.16 27.28
N LEU A 593 -32.64 -18.21 27.42
CA LEU A 593 -33.24 -18.98 26.31
C LEU A 593 -34.74 -18.76 26.30
N ARG A 594 -35.28 -18.12 25.25
CA ARG A 594 -36.70 -17.78 25.13
C ARG A 594 -37.38 -18.70 24.11
N GLY A 595 -38.50 -19.31 24.49
CA GLY A 595 -39.38 -20.06 23.60
C GLY A 595 -38.68 -21.17 22.78
N PHE A 596 -37.60 -21.74 23.32
CA PHE A 596 -36.83 -22.75 22.60
C PHE A 596 -37.52 -24.10 22.58
N GLU A 597 -37.43 -24.75 21.44
CA GLU A 597 -37.82 -26.16 21.24
C GLU A 597 -36.64 -26.93 20.66
N LEU A 598 -36.46 -28.14 21.17
CA LEU A 598 -35.40 -29.03 20.81
C LEU A 598 -35.96 -30.23 20.04
N ALA A 599 -35.28 -30.66 18.99
CA ALA A 599 -35.55 -31.92 18.32
C ALA A 599 -34.34 -32.82 18.45
N ASN A 600 -34.62 -34.14 18.63
CA ASN A 600 -33.56 -35.14 18.53
C ASN A 600 -33.08 -35.17 17.07
N GLY A 601 -31.77 -35.05 16.84
CA GLY A 601 -31.21 -35.19 15.50
C GLY A 601 -31.48 -36.57 14.94
N ASP A 602 -32.25 -36.66 13.86
CA ASP A 602 -32.71 -37.92 13.26
C ASP A 602 -31.61 -38.73 12.54
N ASP A 603 -30.35 -38.26 12.51
CA ASP A 603 -29.24 -38.88 11.76
C ASP A 603 -27.97 -39.08 12.60
N THR A 604 -28.10 -39.50 13.86
CA THR A 604 -26.92 -39.85 14.66
C THR A 604 -26.50 -41.30 14.47
N THR A 605 -25.99 -41.65 13.29
CA THR A 605 -25.37 -42.98 13.10
C THR A 605 -23.91 -43.05 13.53
N ASP A 606 -23.29 -41.97 13.99
CA ASP A 606 -21.84 -41.93 14.30
C ASP A 606 -21.42 -41.21 15.60
N VAL A 607 -22.33 -40.85 16.52
CA VAL A 607 -21.92 -40.32 17.83
C VAL A 607 -22.13 -41.35 18.93
N ALA A 608 -21.33 -42.38 18.86
CA ALA A 608 -21.21 -43.38 19.97
C ALA A 608 -20.32 -42.79 21.07
N ALA A 609 -20.79 -41.82 21.85
CA ALA A 609 -20.12 -41.51 23.10
C ALA A 609 -20.97 -40.85 24.19
N ASN A 610 -22.11 -40.21 23.95
CA ASN A 610 -22.79 -39.54 25.07
C ASN A 610 -24.33 -39.48 24.96
N ASP A 611 -24.99 -40.47 24.44
CA ASP A 611 -26.47 -40.54 24.39
C ASP A 611 -27.12 -40.25 25.75
N GLY A 612 -26.49 -40.67 26.86
CA GLY A 612 -26.99 -40.41 28.21
C GLY A 612 -26.89 -38.94 28.65
N ALA A 613 -25.89 -38.20 28.17
CA ALA A 613 -25.70 -36.82 28.57
C ALA A 613 -26.63 -35.86 27.79
N ALA A 614 -26.86 -36.12 26.51
CA ALA A 614 -27.74 -35.32 25.66
C ALA A 614 -29.22 -35.44 26.08
N ILE A 615 -29.66 -36.65 26.41
CA ILE A 615 -31.02 -36.89 26.97
C ILE A 615 -31.13 -36.19 28.34
N GLY A 616 -30.09 -36.28 29.16
CA GLY A 616 -30.02 -35.60 30.47
C GLY A 616 -30.14 -34.10 30.36
N LEU A 617 -29.42 -33.47 29.42
CA LEU A 617 -29.43 -32.02 29.23
C LEU A 617 -30.79 -31.50 28.73
N ASN A 618 -31.42 -32.20 27.75
CA ASN A 618 -32.75 -31.82 27.27
C ASN A 618 -33.79 -31.93 28.40
N ALA A 619 -33.77 -33.01 29.17
CA ALA A 619 -34.64 -33.15 30.34
C ALA A 619 -34.37 -32.08 31.40
N ALA A 620 -33.12 -31.78 31.68
CA ALA A 620 -32.71 -30.76 32.65
C ALA A 620 -33.15 -29.34 32.20
N LEU A 621 -32.96 -29.00 30.92
CA LEU A 621 -33.41 -27.69 30.36
C LEU A 621 -34.96 -27.56 30.42
N ASN A 622 -35.68 -28.64 30.08
CA ASN A 622 -37.14 -28.64 30.21
C ASN A 622 -37.62 -28.48 31.65
N MET A 623 -36.86 -28.99 32.64
CA MET A 623 -37.18 -28.81 34.07
C MET A 623 -36.90 -27.40 34.57
N LEU A 624 -36.03 -26.64 33.88
CA LEU A 624 -35.68 -25.28 34.24
C LEU A 624 -36.58 -24.23 33.56
N LYS A 625 -37.49 -24.64 32.66
CA LYS A 625 -38.45 -23.75 32.01
C LYS A 625 -39.36 -23.10 33.04
N ASP A 626 -39.52 -21.80 32.92
CA ASP A 626 -40.52 -21.03 33.64
C ASP A 626 -41.94 -21.27 33.06
N SER A 627 -42.95 -20.57 33.58
CA SER A 627 -44.35 -20.66 33.11
C SER A 627 -44.55 -20.23 31.67
N GLN A 628 -43.60 -19.52 31.09
CA GLN A 628 -43.60 -19.04 29.71
C GLN A 628 -42.71 -19.91 28.81
N GLY A 629 -42.07 -20.94 29.35
CA GLY A 629 -41.17 -21.84 28.60
C GLY A 629 -39.73 -21.27 28.41
N ASN A 630 -39.31 -20.24 29.12
CA ASN A 630 -38.01 -19.65 29.07
C ASN A 630 -37.09 -20.24 30.14
N VAL A 631 -35.79 -20.22 29.88
CA VAL A 631 -34.73 -20.62 30.82
C VAL A 631 -33.78 -19.47 31.06
N SER A 632 -33.43 -19.21 32.29
CA SER A 632 -32.39 -18.23 32.65
C SER A 632 -31.32 -18.89 33.49
N LEU A 633 -30.08 -18.81 33.05
CA LEU A 633 -28.91 -19.41 33.69
C LEU A 633 -27.85 -18.36 33.96
N THR A 634 -27.43 -18.23 35.21
CA THR A 634 -26.25 -17.44 35.55
C THR A 634 -25.08 -18.41 35.76
N VAL A 635 -24.03 -18.22 34.98
CA VAL A 635 -22.79 -19.02 35.01
C VAL A 635 -21.65 -18.13 35.47
N PRO A 636 -21.06 -18.38 36.64
CA PRO A 636 -19.88 -17.66 37.06
C PRO A 636 -18.70 -18.06 36.15
N LEU A 637 -17.89 -17.08 35.80
CA LEU A 637 -16.69 -17.23 34.98
C LEU A 637 -15.49 -16.85 35.83
N SER A 638 -14.55 -17.77 36.04
CA SER A 638 -13.38 -17.53 36.86
C SER A 638 -12.22 -18.43 36.45
N GLY A 639 -11.00 -18.00 36.70
CA GLY A 639 -9.79 -18.76 36.42
C GLY A 639 -8.73 -17.93 35.68
N ASN A 640 -7.58 -18.53 35.43
CA ASN A 640 -6.53 -17.91 34.64
C ASN A 640 -6.87 -18.00 33.14
N ILE A 641 -6.58 -16.95 32.36
CA ILE A 641 -6.90 -16.91 30.92
C ILE A 641 -6.12 -17.96 30.10
N GLU A 642 -4.98 -18.43 30.58
CA GLU A 642 -4.19 -19.49 29.94
C GLU A 642 -4.78 -20.90 30.20
N ASP A 643 -5.54 -21.08 31.31
CA ASP A 643 -6.23 -22.32 31.66
C ASP A 643 -7.65 -22.04 32.17
N PRO A 644 -8.55 -21.58 31.29
CA PRO A 644 -9.91 -21.20 31.67
C PRO A 644 -10.73 -22.45 32.03
N SER A 645 -11.23 -22.52 33.27
CA SER A 645 -12.00 -23.63 33.78
C SER A 645 -13.47 -23.65 33.34
N PHE A 646 -13.89 -22.78 32.44
CA PHE A 646 -15.26 -22.70 31.94
C PHE A 646 -15.42 -23.39 30.57
N GLY A 647 -15.49 -24.68 30.58
CA GLY A 647 -15.86 -25.44 29.39
C GLY A 647 -17.38 -25.71 29.31
N ILE A 648 -17.88 -26.08 28.14
CA ILE A 648 -19.30 -26.47 27.93
C ILE A 648 -19.74 -27.53 28.94
N SER A 649 -18.84 -28.44 29.33
CA SER A 649 -19.07 -29.44 30.36
C SER A 649 -19.47 -28.84 31.72
N ASN A 650 -18.90 -27.69 32.06
CA ASN A 650 -19.24 -27.02 33.33
C ASN A 650 -20.65 -26.39 33.26
N VAL A 651 -21.03 -25.85 32.12
CA VAL A 651 -22.41 -25.36 31.87
C VAL A 651 -23.40 -26.50 31.95
N ILE A 652 -23.13 -27.63 31.31
CA ILE A 652 -23.98 -28.83 31.37
C ILE A 652 -24.14 -29.30 32.81
N THR A 653 -23.05 -29.35 33.57
CA THR A 653 -23.06 -29.73 34.97
C THR A 653 -23.89 -28.76 35.83
N LEU A 654 -23.74 -27.45 35.59
CA LEU A 654 -24.52 -26.42 36.28
C LEU A 654 -26.01 -26.54 35.99
N VAL A 655 -26.38 -26.76 34.71
CA VAL A 655 -27.77 -26.97 34.29
C VAL A 655 -28.35 -28.19 34.99
N ALA A 656 -27.62 -29.30 35.03
CA ALA A 656 -28.07 -30.54 35.72
C ALA A 656 -28.24 -30.31 37.24
N GLN A 657 -27.28 -29.63 37.88
CA GLN A 657 -27.38 -29.30 39.31
C GLN A 657 -28.57 -28.40 39.62
N LYS A 658 -28.79 -27.33 38.83
CA LYS A 658 -29.94 -26.43 39.02
C LYS A 658 -31.28 -27.17 38.81
N ALA A 659 -31.35 -28.05 37.79
CA ALA A 659 -32.54 -28.88 37.55
C ALA A 659 -32.83 -29.82 38.74
N ILE A 660 -31.82 -30.49 39.31
CA ILE A 660 -31.97 -31.34 40.50
C ILE A 660 -32.44 -30.50 41.72
N MET A 661 -31.85 -29.32 41.94
CA MET A 661 -32.26 -28.41 43.02
C MET A 661 -33.73 -27.94 42.86
N SER A 662 -34.18 -27.65 41.63
CA SER A 662 -35.55 -27.23 41.34
C SER A 662 -36.54 -28.33 41.67
N GLN A 663 -36.22 -29.59 41.31
CA GLN A 663 -37.04 -30.77 41.66
C GLN A 663 -37.08 -31.05 43.15
N ALA A 664 -35.93 -30.89 43.86
CA ALA A 664 -35.88 -31.01 45.32
C ALA A 664 -36.78 -29.97 46.01
N LYS A 665 -36.75 -28.71 45.48
CA LYS A 665 -37.62 -27.63 45.99
C LYS A 665 -39.10 -27.95 45.72
N SER A 666 -39.46 -28.44 44.54
CA SER A 666 -40.85 -28.86 44.21
C SER A 666 -41.29 -30.03 45.10
N TYR A 667 -40.43 -31.01 45.31
CA TYR A 667 -40.70 -32.16 46.20
C TYR A 667 -40.94 -31.69 47.66
N LEU A 668 -40.13 -30.77 48.18
CA LEU A 668 -40.30 -30.20 49.51
C LEU A 668 -41.61 -29.42 49.62
N ILE A 669 -41.96 -28.58 48.62
CA ILE A 669 -43.19 -27.84 48.59
C ILE A 669 -44.40 -28.80 48.57
N ASN A 670 -44.35 -29.80 47.71
CA ASN A 670 -45.46 -30.80 47.61
C ASN A 670 -45.61 -31.70 48.84
N THR A 671 -44.54 -31.91 49.61
CA THR A 671 -44.54 -32.78 50.79
C THR A 671 -44.92 -32.04 52.06
N PHE A 672 -44.62 -30.75 52.18
CA PHE A 672 -44.78 -29.95 53.40
C PHE A 672 -45.90 -28.90 53.33
N VAL A 673 -46.51 -28.61 52.15
CA VAL A 673 -47.60 -27.68 52.01
C VAL A 673 -48.88 -28.48 51.64
N PRO A 674 -49.82 -28.66 52.56
CA PRO A 674 -51.12 -29.27 52.24
C PRO A 674 -51.78 -28.43 51.12
N TYR A 675 -52.31 -29.14 50.11
CA TYR A 675 -52.93 -28.62 48.88
C TYR A 675 -52.00 -28.10 47.78
N ALA A 676 -50.68 -28.23 47.87
CA ALA A 676 -49.72 -27.89 46.78
C ALA A 676 -50.05 -28.69 45.48
N ASN A 677 -50.52 -29.92 45.59
CA ASN A 677 -50.89 -30.71 44.43
C ASN A 677 -52.15 -30.19 43.70
N LEU A 678 -53.07 -29.56 44.43
CA LEU A 678 -54.24 -28.89 43.84
C LEU A 678 -53.92 -27.62 43.09
N VAL A 679 -52.93 -26.88 43.57
CA VAL A 679 -52.48 -25.67 42.90
C VAL A 679 -51.68 -26.03 41.65
N THR A 680 -50.80 -27.04 41.68
CA THR A 680 -50.08 -27.52 40.53
C THR A 680 -50.99 -28.20 39.46
N VAL A 681 -51.96 -28.95 39.86
CA VAL A 681 -52.96 -29.58 38.94
C VAL A 681 -53.86 -28.48 38.33
N ALA A 682 -54.19 -27.39 39.06
CA ALA A 682 -54.97 -26.27 38.52
C ALA A 682 -54.17 -25.43 37.55
N SER A 683 -52.88 -25.21 37.79
CA SER A 683 -52.01 -24.51 36.83
C SER A 683 -51.77 -25.35 35.56
N VAL A 684 -51.52 -26.64 35.67
CA VAL A 684 -51.36 -27.54 34.52
C VAL A 684 -52.69 -27.72 33.75
N ALA A 685 -53.82 -27.80 34.44
CA ALA A 685 -55.13 -27.86 33.79
C ALA A 685 -55.51 -26.49 33.19
N GLY A 686 -55.06 -25.35 33.79
CA GLY A 686 -55.21 -24.00 33.25
C GLY A 686 -54.44 -23.80 31.94
N ASP A 687 -53.22 -24.27 31.90
CA ASP A 687 -52.37 -24.18 30.69
C ASP A 687 -52.88 -25.07 29.53
N TYR A 688 -53.47 -26.25 29.87
CA TYR A 688 -54.08 -27.14 28.83
C TYR A 688 -55.41 -26.60 28.26
N LEU A 689 -56.14 -25.81 29.02
CA LEU A 689 -57.44 -25.23 28.60
C LEU A 689 -57.29 -23.90 27.85
N LEU A 690 -56.12 -23.31 27.77
CA LEU A 690 -55.84 -22.03 27.12
C LEU A 690 -54.88 -22.10 25.92
N ARG A 691 -54.66 -23.25 25.31
CA ARG A 691 -53.99 -23.29 24.01
C ARG A 691 -54.89 -22.58 22.98
N LEU A 692 -54.55 -21.37 22.64
CA LEU A 692 -55.15 -20.67 21.52
C LEU A 692 -54.71 -21.38 20.23
N GLU A 693 -55.61 -22.18 19.64
CA GLU A 693 -55.43 -22.69 18.29
C GLU A 693 -55.76 -21.58 17.31
N MET A 694 -54.81 -21.14 16.56
CA MET A 694 -54.95 -20.14 15.52
C MET A 694 -54.84 -20.80 14.15
N ASN A 695 -55.59 -20.31 13.17
CA ASN A 695 -55.46 -20.78 11.79
C ASN A 695 -54.10 -20.35 11.20
N ASP A 696 -53.58 -21.15 10.28
CA ASP A 696 -52.36 -20.85 9.57
C ASP A 696 -52.51 -19.61 8.66
N LEU A 697 -51.50 -18.78 8.56
CA LEU A 697 -51.48 -17.74 7.53
C LEU A 697 -50.94 -18.32 6.23
N VAL A 698 -51.81 -18.55 5.27
CA VAL A 698 -51.52 -19.22 4.00
C VAL A 698 -51.02 -18.22 2.99
N TYR A 699 -49.96 -18.60 2.24
CA TYR A 699 -49.36 -17.81 1.16
C TYR A 699 -49.58 -18.41 -0.22
N GLY A 700 -49.51 -17.59 -1.24
CA GLY A 700 -49.38 -18.06 -2.63
C GLY A 700 -47.99 -18.59 -2.92
N ALA A 701 -47.84 -19.38 -3.99
CA ALA A 701 -46.52 -19.87 -4.41
C ALA A 701 -45.59 -18.71 -4.77
N GLY A 702 -44.40 -18.65 -4.13
CA GLY A 702 -43.43 -17.57 -4.34
C GLY A 702 -43.78 -16.22 -3.69
N GLN A 703 -44.95 -16.11 -3.08
CA GLN A 703 -45.41 -14.87 -2.42
C GLN A 703 -44.62 -14.63 -1.15
N THR A 704 -44.31 -13.35 -0.89
CA THR A 704 -43.63 -12.85 0.33
C THR A 704 -44.39 -11.71 0.98
N ASP A 705 -45.17 -10.96 0.24
CA ASP A 705 -45.94 -9.81 0.70
C ASP A 705 -47.32 -10.25 1.21
N ILE A 706 -47.82 -9.54 2.25
CA ILE A 706 -49.17 -9.76 2.75
C ILE A 706 -50.19 -9.15 1.80
N THR A 707 -51.20 -9.92 1.37
CA THR A 707 -52.30 -9.43 0.54
C THR A 707 -53.33 -8.71 1.40
N PRO A 708 -54.24 -7.88 0.80
CA PRO A 708 -55.33 -7.24 1.53
C PRO A 708 -56.25 -8.24 2.25
N GLU A 709 -56.42 -9.44 1.73
CA GLU A 709 -57.23 -10.52 2.36
C GLU A 709 -56.48 -11.09 3.58
N GLN A 710 -55.18 -11.25 3.51
CA GLN A 710 -54.34 -11.71 4.62
C GLN A 710 -54.18 -10.64 5.68
N GLN A 711 -54.29 -9.35 5.32
CA GLN A 711 -54.18 -8.23 6.25
C GLN A 711 -55.18 -8.33 7.40
N VAL A 712 -56.41 -8.81 7.12
CA VAL A 712 -57.43 -9.01 8.16
C VAL A 712 -56.94 -9.97 9.24
N PHE A 713 -56.31 -11.08 8.85
CA PHE A 713 -55.70 -12.00 9.79
C PHE A 713 -54.58 -11.36 10.62
N VAL A 714 -53.74 -10.55 9.99
CA VAL A 714 -52.61 -9.86 10.66
C VAL A 714 -53.15 -8.81 11.63
N ASP A 715 -54.23 -8.09 11.28
CA ASP A 715 -54.90 -7.15 12.16
C ASP A 715 -55.49 -7.84 13.43
N GLU A 716 -56.14 -9.00 13.24
CA GLU A 716 -56.65 -9.79 14.35
C GLU A 716 -55.55 -10.35 15.26
N LEU A 717 -54.41 -10.82 14.65
CA LEU A 717 -53.26 -11.28 15.39
C LEU A 717 -52.61 -10.14 16.20
N GLY A 718 -52.42 -9.00 15.57
CA GLY A 718 -51.89 -7.83 16.22
C GLY A 718 -52.77 -7.34 17.41
N ALA A 719 -54.09 -7.32 17.21
CA ALA A 719 -55.05 -6.98 18.27
C ALA A 719 -55.00 -7.99 19.43
N LEU A 720 -54.96 -9.31 19.13
CA LEU A 720 -54.86 -10.36 20.13
C LEU A 720 -53.55 -10.24 20.97
N LEU A 721 -52.41 -9.98 20.32
CA LEU A 721 -51.13 -9.84 21.01
C LEU A 721 -51.06 -8.57 21.87
N ASN A 722 -51.76 -7.50 21.46
CA ASN A 722 -51.90 -6.30 22.27
C ASN A 722 -52.84 -6.49 23.49
N ASP A 723 -53.91 -7.27 23.35
CA ASP A 723 -54.79 -7.60 24.45
C ASP A 723 -54.11 -8.55 25.47
N LYS A 724 -53.13 -9.33 25.05
CA LYS A 724 -52.37 -10.24 25.90
C LYS A 724 -50.87 -9.94 25.90
N PRO A 725 -50.41 -8.89 26.61
CA PRO A 725 -49.04 -8.42 26.57
C PRO A 725 -47.99 -9.45 27.08
N GLU A 726 -48.38 -10.39 27.92
CA GLU A 726 -47.47 -11.42 28.44
C GLU A 726 -47.32 -12.64 27.48
N GLN A 727 -48.16 -12.72 26.43
CA GLN A 727 -48.19 -13.92 25.54
C GLN A 727 -47.09 -13.82 24.50
N GLN A 728 -46.26 -14.85 24.39
CA GLN A 728 -45.33 -15.09 23.27
C GLN A 728 -46.04 -15.89 22.18
N VAL A 729 -45.64 -15.67 20.91
CA VAL A 729 -46.15 -16.44 19.78
C VAL A 729 -44.97 -16.98 18.93
N LYS A 730 -45.03 -18.25 18.63
CA LYS A 730 -44.12 -18.88 17.67
C LYS A 730 -44.74 -18.83 16.29
N MET A 731 -43.99 -18.36 15.33
CA MET A 731 -44.34 -18.24 13.93
C MET A 731 -43.45 -19.20 13.14
N CYS A 732 -43.96 -20.34 12.74
CA CYS A 732 -43.22 -21.41 12.12
C CYS A 732 -43.45 -21.41 10.60
N PRO A 733 -42.54 -20.83 9.81
CA PRO A 733 -42.75 -20.70 8.37
C PRO A 733 -42.48 -22.02 7.64
N VAL A 734 -43.41 -22.41 6.75
CA VAL A 734 -43.39 -23.65 5.98
C VAL A 734 -43.49 -23.33 4.51
N ALA A 735 -42.48 -23.73 3.71
CA ALA A 735 -42.52 -23.69 2.26
C ALA A 735 -43.04 -25.04 1.73
N ARG A 736 -43.66 -25.01 0.52
CA ARG A 736 -44.10 -26.25 -0.13
C ARG A 736 -43.07 -26.71 -1.16
N HIS A 737 -42.87 -28.02 -1.24
CA HIS A 737 -42.04 -28.62 -2.28
C HIS A 737 -42.62 -28.28 -3.67
N GLY A 738 -41.77 -27.78 -4.59
CA GLY A 738 -42.19 -27.34 -5.94
C GLY A 738 -42.79 -25.94 -6.00
N GLU A 739 -42.75 -25.14 -4.95
CA GLU A 739 -43.24 -23.77 -4.90
C GLU A 739 -42.43 -22.80 -5.81
N LEU A 740 -41.14 -23.07 -6.00
CA LEU A 740 -40.27 -22.33 -6.87
C LEU A 740 -39.96 -23.14 -8.14
N ALA A 741 -40.13 -22.50 -9.31
CA ALA A 741 -39.72 -23.06 -10.60
C ALA A 741 -38.21 -22.92 -10.76
N MET A 742 -37.44 -23.92 -10.35
CA MET A 742 -35.99 -23.93 -10.49
C MET A 742 -35.55 -24.99 -11.50
N ASN A 743 -35.21 -24.57 -12.70
CA ASN A 743 -34.67 -25.44 -13.73
C ASN A 743 -33.18 -25.72 -13.45
N ALA A 744 -32.76 -26.97 -13.55
CA ALA A 744 -31.38 -27.45 -13.45
C ALA A 744 -30.66 -27.32 -12.07
N SER A 745 -31.38 -27.23 -10.94
CA SER A 745 -30.78 -27.24 -9.59
C SER A 745 -30.90 -28.61 -8.91
N THR A 746 -29.94 -28.93 -8.02
CA THR A 746 -30.00 -30.13 -7.18
C THR A 746 -31.16 -30.03 -6.20
N MET A 747 -31.58 -31.18 -5.64
CA MET A 747 -32.64 -31.21 -4.61
C MET A 747 -32.25 -30.39 -3.37
N GLU A 748 -30.98 -30.44 -3.01
CA GLU A 748 -30.42 -29.69 -1.89
C GLU A 748 -30.49 -28.17 -2.12
N GLN A 749 -30.08 -27.68 -3.29
CA GLN A 749 -30.18 -26.28 -3.66
C GLN A 749 -31.62 -25.77 -3.67
N ARG A 750 -32.56 -26.61 -4.15
CA ARG A 750 -34.00 -26.29 -4.12
C ARG A 750 -34.53 -26.16 -2.70
N ASN A 751 -34.18 -27.12 -1.82
CA ASN A 751 -34.59 -27.08 -0.42
C ASN A 751 -33.99 -25.88 0.32
N ALA A 752 -32.75 -25.53 0.04
CA ALA A 752 -32.12 -24.33 0.61
C ALA A 752 -32.85 -23.05 0.17
N ALA A 753 -33.20 -22.93 -1.12
CA ALA A 753 -33.94 -21.78 -1.62
C ALA A 753 -35.38 -21.70 -1.03
N LEU A 754 -36.07 -22.83 -0.86
CA LEU A 754 -37.39 -22.91 -0.23
C LEU A 754 -37.32 -22.55 1.26
N LYS A 755 -36.31 -23.00 1.98
CA LYS A 755 -36.07 -22.61 3.38
C LYS A 755 -35.80 -21.10 3.48
N LYS A 756 -35.01 -20.55 2.58
CA LYS A 756 -34.76 -19.09 2.53
C LYS A 756 -36.04 -18.31 2.28
N LEU A 757 -36.88 -18.74 1.34
CA LEU A 757 -38.17 -18.12 1.07
C LEU A 757 -39.12 -18.14 2.27
N SER A 758 -39.26 -19.31 2.92
CA SER A 758 -40.09 -19.43 4.10
C SER A 758 -39.58 -18.62 5.28
N LYS A 759 -38.28 -18.62 5.53
CA LYS A 759 -37.66 -17.74 6.55
C LYS A 759 -38.00 -16.27 6.30
N HIS A 760 -37.85 -15.81 5.07
CA HIS A 760 -38.15 -14.42 4.69
C HIS A 760 -39.63 -14.03 4.98
N ARG A 761 -40.57 -14.96 4.82
CA ARG A 761 -42.01 -14.76 5.21
C ARG A 761 -42.12 -14.53 6.72
N GLY A 762 -41.45 -15.36 7.51
CA GLY A 762 -41.46 -15.26 8.98
C GLY A 762 -40.88 -13.94 9.47
N ASP A 763 -39.69 -13.60 8.95
CA ASP A 763 -39.01 -12.36 9.29
C ASP A 763 -39.84 -11.11 8.90
N LYS A 764 -40.46 -11.15 7.73
CA LYS A 764 -41.30 -10.04 7.23
C LYS A 764 -42.58 -9.88 8.04
N LEU A 765 -43.23 -10.95 8.43
CA LEU A 765 -44.39 -10.91 9.33
C LEU A 765 -44.01 -10.36 10.71
N LYS A 766 -42.88 -10.81 11.26
CA LYS A 766 -42.37 -10.29 12.53
C LYS A 766 -42.15 -8.78 12.46
N LYS A 767 -41.47 -8.33 11.40
CA LYS A 767 -41.22 -6.89 11.15
C LYS A 767 -42.55 -6.11 11.11
N LEU A 768 -43.52 -6.59 10.37
CA LEU A 768 -44.80 -5.92 10.23
C LEU A 768 -45.56 -5.84 11.58
N LEU A 769 -45.52 -6.88 12.39
CA LEU A 769 -46.13 -6.87 13.72
C LEU A 769 -45.44 -5.91 14.68
N VAL A 770 -44.14 -5.81 14.62
CA VAL A 770 -43.34 -4.85 15.43
C VAL A 770 -43.62 -3.42 15.00
N GLU A 771 -43.47 -3.11 13.69
CA GLU A 771 -43.57 -1.75 13.18
C GLU A 771 -44.98 -1.18 13.19
N ASN A 772 -45.98 -1.96 12.76
CA ASN A 772 -47.33 -1.46 12.55
C ASN A 772 -48.25 -1.63 13.78
N TYR A 773 -47.99 -2.62 14.63
CA TYR A 773 -48.83 -2.96 15.78
C TYR A 773 -48.14 -2.71 17.13
N GLY A 774 -46.81 -2.34 17.09
CA GLY A 774 -46.05 -2.07 18.32
C GLY A 774 -45.82 -3.25 19.22
N ILE A 775 -45.91 -4.48 18.67
CA ILE A 775 -45.65 -5.70 19.43
C ILE A 775 -44.13 -5.80 19.72
N GLU A 776 -43.76 -6.08 20.97
CA GLU A 776 -42.40 -6.27 21.36
C GLU A 776 -41.77 -7.44 20.56
N SER A 777 -40.64 -7.19 19.89
CA SER A 777 -39.91 -8.16 19.06
C SER A 777 -39.61 -9.46 19.80
N ALA A 778 -39.24 -9.35 21.08
CA ALA A 778 -38.92 -10.46 21.97
C ALA A 778 -40.06 -11.48 22.19
N ARG A 779 -41.32 -11.06 21.94
CA ARG A 779 -42.50 -11.90 22.02
C ARG A 779 -42.80 -12.70 20.75
N LEU A 780 -42.14 -12.38 19.64
CA LEU A 780 -42.33 -12.91 18.30
C LEU A 780 -41.19 -13.84 17.92
N LEU A 781 -41.38 -15.15 18.06
CA LEU A 781 -40.33 -16.16 17.89
C LEU A 781 -40.47 -16.82 16.53
N VAL A 782 -39.53 -16.61 15.61
CA VAL A 782 -39.53 -17.24 14.31
C VAL A 782 -38.85 -18.60 14.41
N CYS A 783 -39.57 -19.67 14.03
CA CYS A 783 -39.06 -21.06 14.03
C CYS A 783 -38.07 -21.29 12.88
N ALA A 784 -37.33 -22.39 12.98
CA ALA A 784 -36.57 -22.95 11.87
C ALA A 784 -37.49 -23.15 10.64
N PRO A 785 -37.07 -22.67 9.44
CA PRO A 785 -37.89 -22.81 8.25
C PRO A 785 -38.02 -24.30 7.83
N LYS A 786 -39.26 -24.74 7.52
CA LYS A 786 -39.54 -26.10 7.09
C LYS A 786 -39.91 -26.15 5.61
N VAL A 787 -39.70 -27.28 4.98
CA VAL A 787 -40.19 -27.59 3.63
C VAL A 787 -41.14 -28.79 3.75
N ASP A 788 -42.42 -28.57 3.39
CA ASP A 788 -43.42 -29.62 3.37
C ASP A 788 -43.30 -30.41 2.07
N THR A 789 -43.24 -31.72 2.19
CA THR A 789 -43.11 -32.64 1.06
C THR A 789 -44.46 -33.05 0.47
N ASP A 790 -45.58 -32.77 1.18
CA ASP A 790 -46.93 -33.04 0.65
C ASP A 790 -47.26 -32.07 -0.50
N VAL A 791 -47.56 -32.63 -1.66
CA VAL A 791 -47.84 -31.89 -2.90
C VAL A 791 -49.14 -31.09 -2.79
N ASN A 792 -50.04 -31.45 -1.88
CA ASN A 792 -51.33 -30.81 -1.64
C ASN A 792 -51.29 -29.75 -0.54
N SER A 793 -50.19 -29.69 0.22
CA SER A 793 -50.02 -28.63 1.23
C SER A 793 -49.92 -27.26 0.62
N LEU A 794 -50.19 -26.25 1.43
CA LEU A 794 -50.03 -24.84 1.03
C LEU A 794 -48.84 -24.21 1.78
N PRO A 795 -48.12 -23.27 1.14
CA PRO A 795 -47.13 -22.49 1.87
C PRO A 795 -47.84 -21.68 2.96
N ARG A 796 -47.30 -21.65 4.16
CA ARG A 796 -47.96 -21.06 5.32
C ARG A 796 -47.00 -20.65 6.44
N ILE A 797 -47.50 -19.85 7.36
CA ILE A 797 -46.92 -19.69 8.69
C ILE A 797 -47.87 -20.32 9.68
N GLU A 798 -47.38 -21.33 10.40
CA GLU A 798 -48.09 -21.99 11.50
C GLU A 798 -47.85 -21.18 12.78
N PHE A 799 -48.87 -21.11 13.64
CA PHE A 799 -48.79 -20.35 14.91
C PHE A 799 -48.94 -21.28 16.10
N SER A 800 -48.17 -21.07 17.16
CA SER A 800 -48.32 -21.69 18.47
C SER A 800 -48.00 -20.69 19.57
N PHE A 801 -48.76 -20.75 20.64
CA PHE A 801 -48.70 -19.82 21.75
C PHE A 801 -48.15 -20.51 23.01
#